data_6dd05aa175d03da5bedd2b16520aaf7b
#
_entry.id   6dd05aa175d03da5bedd2b16520aaf7b
#
_cell.length_a   1.000
_cell.length_b   1.000
_cell.length_c   1.000
_cell.angle_alpha   90.00
_cell.angle_beta   90.00
_cell.angle_gamma   90.00
#
_symmetry.space_group_name_H-M   'P 1'
#
loop_
_entity.id
_entity.type
_entity.pdbx_description
1 polymer ?
#
loop_
_entity_poly.entity_id
_entity_poly.type
_entity_poly.pdbx_seq_one_letter_code
_entity_poly.pdbx_strand_id
1 'polypeptide(L)'
;MFTKKPITPLLLTLLLLFSFIGSKADTIADDKSISISTPKIAIRLAYGGKAQITSLSVNGQKVVSNADGVFTSVKVDGKVYSSLHLNAKPVLQQSAGKTTLNGIKYGDKDLTITENWIFTKKGSDITWQVERTFSKAAKIEEAAMPVINFDNINTWEGAYQGYGGLAWFYLFNEKLCTYGVHTRSTNFWNSKTGNGLNITVNAPGKAVAMKYTRTNDDKLAYSVTVSDKQMIPKSDSGTNRRLFLRKRTDVWAPFQAPALKNNQSITFSYFDYNDKYGRGKLAGLNGAQVNAVLGTIARIGVIDSLHFGGNSWATPYGPICLHEQYIGQLGLGINDPAYLKGYESCLDFYRDHAIQPDGRVYSRWAYTNEDAAPGQFNKDGFYEAQWGILMDSNPDIVTNVAELYNMTGDKAWVKTHQASCEKALAWIMKRDGNNNGLVEMMTDSQNQKKSSDWIDIIWASYENAFVNAKLYHALVEWAVVERQLNNPEKARYYENFAAKLKASFNKPTSEGGLWDEEKQCYVHWRDKDNSIHGRNMITPVNFMAIAYGICDDKNRTKLILDNIEAQMQREKLFFWPLAMTSYEPAEGKEYQFPFPEYENGDLFLSWGSVAVAAYASYDPTLAVKYVKNVLEQYSKDGLAYQRYGRQKQDGRGDDILSGNSLSIVGLYQAIYGINPLYNRFYLDPHITPELAGTELKYNYQGQRLTIGLDIDSYTVSNHKFKVISPKSFGFNATANQLSYFNGNEDKAALTVTSNKSLTIKINNWSDGKIEWVQSKSTSSAAPLTYRVSKLKPNEDYTVAVAGKIIATKKSDTKGELSFNRIASAASENISISHAN
;
A
#
# COMPACT_ATOMS: atom_id res chain seq x y z
N MET A 1 53.63 25.59 3.22
CA MET A 1 53.69 26.81 4.03
C MET A 1 52.73 27.83 3.38
N PHE A 2 51.43 27.72 3.63
CA PHE A 2 50.45 28.76 3.29
C PHE A 2 49.37 28.74 4.39
N THR A 3 49.31 29.85 5.08
CA THR A 3 48.47 30.11 6.23
C THR A 3 47.01 30.29 5.81
N LYS A 4 46.09 29.48 6.37
CA LYS A 4 44.66 29.66 6.31
C LYS A 4 44.24 30.78 7.27
N LYS A 5 43.65 31.85 6.76
CA LYS A 5 42.86 32.79 7.57
C LYS A 5 41.44 32.24 7.73
N PRO A 6 40.82 32.33 8.90
CA PRO A 6 39.43 31.94 9.09
C PRO A 6 38.49 33.03 8.54
N ILE A 7 37.56 32.65 7.72
CA ILE A 7 36.43 33.50 7.32
C ILE A 7 35.33 33.29 8.37
N THR A 8 35.06 34.34 9.13
CA THR A 8 33.96 34.44 10.07
C THR A 8 32.65 34.64 9.28
N PRO A 9 31.61 33.81 9.46
CA PRO A 9 30.31 34.13 8.87
C PRO A 9 29.63 35.21 9.72
N LEU A 10 29.30 36.28 9.09
CA LEU A 10 28.49 37.36 9.63
C LEU A 10 27.05 36.82 9.76
N LEU A 11 26.64 36.52 10.97
CA LEU A 11 25.28 36.16 11.32
C LEU A 11 24.44 37.43 11.30
N LEU A 12 23.65 37.63 10.21
CA LEU A 12 22.66 38.69 10.14
C LEU A 12 21.39 38.21 10.87
N THR A 13 21.35 38.44 12.19
CA THR A 13 20.18 38.26 13.00
C THR A 13 19.22 39.40 12.73
N LEU A 14 18.23 39.18 11.88
CA LEU A 14 17.11 40.09 11.69
C LEU A 14 16.13 39.90 12.85
N LEU A 15 16.35 40.60 13.97
CA LEU A 15 15.36 40.77 15.01
C LEU A 15 14.27 41.70 14.46
N LEU A 16 13.13 41.11 14.07
CA LEU A 16 11.88 41.84 13.88
C LEU A 16 11.30 42.16 15.27
N LEU A 17 11.70 43.33 15.78
CA LEU A 17 11.02 43.99 16.87
C LEU A 17 9.62 44.41 16.36
N PHE A 18 8.59 43.70 16.71
CA PHE A 18 7.22 44.19 16.62
C PHE A 18 7.03 45.23 17.75
N SER A 19 7.15 46.51 17.38
CA SER A 19 6.65 47.59 18.22
C SER A 19 5.13 47.52 18.23
N PHE A 20 4.57 47.07 19.33
CA PHE A 20 3.17 47.20 19.63
C PHE A 20 2.87 48.68 19.88
N ILE A 21 2.27 49.35 18.91
CA ILE A 21 1.53 50.58 19.16
C ILE A 21 0.21 50.17 19.83
N GLY A 22 0.17 50.27 21.09
CA GLY A 22 -1.03 50.00 21.89
C GLY A 22 -2.15 51.01 21.59
N SER A 23 -3.13 50.61 20.79
CA SER A 23 -4.45 51.18 20.93
C SER A 23 -5.06 50.45 22.17
N LYS A 24 -5.43 51.18 23.19
CA LYS A 24 -6.27 50.68 24.29
C LYS A 24 -7.58 50.19 23.68
N ALA A 25 -7.63 48.90 23.35
CA ALA A 25 -8.90 48.21 23.21
C ALA A 25 -9.32 47.81 24.65
N ASP A 26 -10.51 48.19 25.04
CA ASP A 26 -11.13 47.78 26.29
C ASP A 26 -11.01 46.26 26.41
N THR A 27 -10.33 45.78 27.43
CA THR A 27 -10.16 44.37 27.73
C THR A 27 -11.54 43.78 28.00
N ILE A 28 -12.05 42.99 27.05
CA ILE A 28 -13.24 42.19 27.25
C ILE A 28 -12.87 41.02 28.15
N ALA A 29 -12.78 41.27 29.45
CA ALA A 29 -12.54 40.22 30.45
C ALA A 29 -13.86 39.51 30.75
N ASP A 30 -13.88 38.22 30.66
CA ASP A 30 -14.68 37.12 31.17
C ASP A 30 -14.81 36.03 30.11
N ASP A 31 -13.89 35.09 30.13
CA ASP A 31 -13.96 33.89 29.30
C ASP A 31 -15.08 32.97 29.84
N LYS A 32 -16.25 33.10 29.25
CA LYS A 32 -17.33 32.12 29.45
C LYS A 32 -16.96 30.86 28.68
N SER A 33 -17.30 29.71 29.21
CA SER A 33 -17.06 28.43 28.57
C SER A 33 -18.24 27.49 28.65
N ILE A 34 -18.36 26.59 27.65
CA ILE A 34 -19.37 25.56 27.62
C ILE A 34 -18.75 24.24 27.13
N SER A 35 -19.26 23.12 27.60
CA SER A 35 -18.88 21.80 27.15
C SER A 35 -19.93 21.22 26.20
N ILE A 36 -19.47 20.66 25.09
CA ILE A 36 -20.29 19.92 24.11
C ILE A 36 -19.69 18.52 24.02
N SER A 37 -20.47 17.50 24.38
CA SER A 37 -19.95 16.13 24.43
C SER A 37 -20.91 15.11 23.83
N THR A 38 -20.31 14.06 23.29
CA THR A 38 -20.90 12.79 22.89
C THR A 38 -20.24 11.68 23.72
N PRO A 39 -20.62 10.41 23.59
CA PRO A 39 -19.94 9.31 24.27
C PRO A 39 -18.43 9.19 23.96
N LYS A 40 -17.98 9.68 22.79
CA LYS A 40 -16.61 9.49 22.33
C LYS A 40 -15.82 10.78 22.10
N ILE A 41 -16.47 11.88 21.80
CA ILE A 41 -15.84 13.18 21.54
C ILE A 41 -16.37 14.21 22.53
N ALA A 42 -15.47 14.95 23.16
CA ALA A 42 -15.83 16.08 24.03
C ALA A 42 -14.98 17.31 23.68
N ILE A 43 -15.64 18.46 23.57
CA ILE A 43 -14.99 19.76 23.36
C ILE A 43 -15.41 20.74 24.45
N ARG A 44 -14.49 21.63 24.82
CA ARG A 44 -14.78 22.79 25.68
C ARG A 44 -14.57 24.06 24.86
N LEU A 45 -15.63 24.79 24.65
CA LEU A 45 -15.65 26.03 23.88
C LEU A 45 -15.57 27.22 24.86
N ALA A 46 -14.56 28.07 24.69
CA ALA A 46 -14.45 29.37 25.34
C ALA A 46 -15.00 30.44 24.39
N TYR A 47 -15.74 31.40 24.98
CA TYR A 47 -16.29 32.54 24.27
C TYR A 47 -16.38 33.76 25.16
N GLY A 48 -15.91 34.88 24.67
CA GLY A 48 -15.80 36.13 25.43
C GLY A 48 -14.91 37.07 24.64
N GLY A 49 -13.67 37.25 25.07
CA GLY A 49 -12.66 38.00 24.30
C GLY A 49 -12.07 37.18 23.14
N LYS A 50 -12.32 35.87 23.09
CA LYS A 50 -11.97 34.94 22.02
C LYS A 50 -13.07 33.91 21.78
N ALA A 51 -13.11 33.33 20.60
CA ALA A 51 -13.87 32.11 20.32
C ALA A 51 -12.87 31.00 19.98
N GLN A 52 -12.80 29.98 20.86
CA GLN A 52 -11.79 28.94 20.78
C GLN A 52 -12.28 27.64 21.43
N ILE A 53 -11.99 26.49 20.85
CA ILE A 53 -12.09 25.22 21.53
C ILE A 53 -10.81 25.05 22.35
N THR A 54 -10.93 25.16 23.68
CA THR A 54 -9.79 25.11 24.62
C THR A 54 -9.43 23.67 25.02
N SER A 55 -10.33 22.72 24.76
CA SER A 55 -10.04 21.30 24.99
C SER A 55 -10.78 20.44 23.99
N LEU A 56 -10.08 19.47 23.45
CA LEU A 56 -10.63 18.38 22.65
C LEU A 56 -10.20 17.06 23.28
N SER A 57 -11.17 16.20 23.56
CA SER A 57 -10.93 14.84 24.04
C SER A 57 -11.54 13.82 23.09
N VAL A 58 -10.81 12.73 22.88
CA VAL A 58 -11.20 11.60 22.03
C VAL A 58 -11.17 10.34 22.86
N ASN A 59 -12.31 9.69 23.06
CA ASN A 59 -12.47 8.51 23.91
C ASN A 59 -11.84 8.69 25.30
N GLY A 60 -12.07 9.85 25.91
CA GLY A 60 -11.52 10.20 27.24
C GLY A 60 -10.07 10.74 27.25
N GLN A 61 -9.31 10.54 26.18
CA GLN A 61 -7.95 11.08 26.06
C GLN A 61 -8.01 12.55 25.60
N LYS A 62 -7.39 13.45 26.36
CA LYS A 62 -7.20 14.83 25.91
C LYS A 62 -6.13 14.87 24.82
N VAL A 63 -6.48 15.45 23.68
CA VAL A 63 -5.59 15.61 22.53
C VAL A 63 -5.26 17.08 22.24
N VAL A 64 -6.11 17.98 22.76
CA VAL A 64 -5.89 19.43 22.82
C VAL A 64 -6.26 19.90 24.21
N SER A 65 -5.31 20.52 24.90
CA SER A 65 -5.50 21.16 26.23
C SER A 65 -4.59 22.37 26.41
N ASN A 66 -3.80 22.72 25.39
CA ASN A 66 -2.88 23.86 25.42
C ASN A 66 -3.60 25.19 25.12
N ALA A 67 -2.92 26.31 25.41
CA ALA A 67 -3.48 27.65 25.25
C ALA A 67 -3.81 28.01 23.78
N ASP A 68 -3.14 27.38 22.80
CA ASP A 68 -3.35 27.66 21.38
C ASP A 68 -4.65 27.03 20.85
N GLY A 69 -5.08 25.91 21.42
CA GLY A 69 -6.39 25.29 21.20
C GLY A 69 -6.78 25.02 19.76
N VAL A 70 -8.11 25.16 19.51
CA VAL A 70 -8.66 25.03 18.14
C VAL A 70 -9.46 26.29 17.81
N PHE A 71 -9.22 26.88 16.64
CA PHE A 71 -9.80 28.15 16.24
C PHE A 71 -9.98 28.23 14.70
N THR A 72 -10.52 29.36 14.23
CA THR A 72 -10.63 29.69 12.81
C THR A 72 -9.68 30.83 12.45
N SER A 73 -9.16 30.83 11.22
CA SER A 73 -8.38 31.94 10.71
C SER A 73 -8.65 32.22 9.25
N VAL A 74 -8.37 33.45 8.83
CA VAL A 74 -8.48 33.90 7.43
C VAL A 74 -7.28 34.76 7.12
N LYS A 75 -6.67 34.53 5.96
CA LYS A 75 -5.62 35.38 5.42
C LYS A 75 -6.17 36.19 4.24
N VAL A 76 -6.06 37.51 4.33
CA VAL A 76 -6.51 38.47 3.31
C VAL A 76 -5.44 39.57 3.18
N ASP A 77 -4.97 39.83 1.98
CA ASP A 77 -3.97 40.85 1.67
C ASP A 77 -2.72 40.72 2.57
N GLY A 78 -2.23 39.48 2.72
CA GLY A 78 -1.05 39.18 3.55
C GLY A 78 -1.30 39.19 5.08
N LYS A 79 -2.43 39.73 5.54
CA LYS A 79 -2.77 39.77 6.97
C LYS A 79 -3.55 38.52 7.39
N VAL A 80 -3.23 38.01 8.58
CA VAL A 80 -3.96 36.89 9.19
C VAL A 80 -4.87 37.40 10.29
N TYR A 81 -6.15 37.09 10.19
CA TYR A 81 -7.19 37.37 11.18
C TYR A 81 -7.65 36.06 11.77
N SER A 82 -8.00 36.05 13.07
CA SER A 82 -8.46 34.82 13.72
C SER A 82 -9.52 35.08 14.78
N SER A 83 -10.28 34.06 15.11
CA SER A 83 -11.26 34.07 16.17
C SER A 83 -10.64 34.15 17.59
N LEU A 84 -9.32 34.23 17.72
CA LEU A 84 -8.63 34.42 18.99
C LEU A 84 -8.66 35.86 19.51
N HIS A 85 -9.03 36.83 18.67
CA HIS A 85 -9.08 38.25 19.02
C HIS A 85 -10.40 38.84 18.56
N LEU A 86 -11.39 38.92 19.43
CA LEU A 86 -12.73 39.37 19.10
C LEU A 86 -12.90 40.85 19.35
N ASN A 87 -13.65 41.51 18.46
CA ASN A 87 -14.03 42.91 18.57
C ASN A 87 -15.41 43.12 19.28
N ALA A 88 -16.14 42.00 19.47
CA ALA A 88 -17.45 42.02 20.16
C ALA A 88 -17.69 40.65 20.84
N LYS A 89 -18.46 40.66 21.95
CA LYS A 89 -18.87 39.43 22.63
C LYS A 89 -19.89 38.66 21.79
N PRO A 90 -19.66 37.39 21.47
CA PRO A 90 -20.63 36.56 20.77
C PRO A 90 -21.77 36.11 21.67
N VAL A 91 -22.90 35.74 21.07
CA VAL A 91 -24.12 35.29 21.73
C VAL A 91 -24.26 33.78 21.63
N LEU A 92 -24.33 33.11 22.80
CA LEU A 92 -24.55 31.65 22.89
C LEU A 92 -26.05 31.36 22.85
N GLN A 93 -26.46 30.41 22.01
CA GLN A 93 -27.78 29.82 21.95
C GLN A 93 -27.69 28.30 22.02
N GLN A 94 -28.54 27.67 22.83
CA GLN A 94 -28.58 26.22 22.97
C GLN A 94 -29.99 25.68 22.78
N SER A 95 -30.07 24.56 22.07
CA SER A 95 -31.30 23.77 21.92
C SER A 95 -30.91 22.26 21.95
N ALA A 96 -31.86 21.36 22.00
CA ALA A 96 -31.62 19.93 22.03
C ALA A 96 -30.72 19.50 20.85
N GLY A 97 -29.52 18.99 21.15
CA GLY A 97 -28.56 18.50 20.15
C GLY A 97 -27.82 19.59 19.36
N LYS A 98 -28.10 20.89 19.54
CA LYS A 98 -27.50 21.99 18.81
C LYS A 98 -27.01 23.10 19.72
N THR A 99 -25.80 23.55 19.52
CA THR A 99 -25.21 24.73 20.19
C THR A 99 -24.74 25.69 19.12
N THR A 100 -25.14 26.96 19.22
CA THR A 100 -24.77 28.01 18.28
C THR A 100 -24.11 29.16 19.00
N LEU A 101 -22.96 29.62 18.50
CA LEU A 101 -22.27 30.83 18.94
C LEU A 101 -22.37 31.86 17.80
N ASN A 102 -23.22 32.88 17.96
CA ASN A 102 -23.52 33.86 16.96
C ASN A 102 -22.71 35.16 17.14
N GLY A 103 -22.37 35.80 16.02
CA GLY A 103 -21.79 37.13 16.06
C GLY A 103 -20.32 37.13 16.54
N ILE A 104 -19.55 36.12 16.24
CA ILE A 104 -18.08 36.09 16.44
C ILE A 104 -17.47 37.11 15.49
N LYS A 105 -17.11 38.30 15.98
CA LYS A 105 -16.59 39.40 15.19
C LYS A 105 -15.11 39.64 15.48
N TYR A 106 -14.28 39.67 14.43
CA TYR A 106 -12.85 39.98 14.50
C TYR A 106 -12.41 40.68 13.21
N GLY A 107 -11.18 41.18 13.16
CA GLY A 107 -10.67 41.93 12.06
C GLY A 107 -10.12 43.30 12.49
N ASP A 108 -9.98 44.21 11.55
CA ASP A 108 -9.51 45.58 11.80
C ASP A 108 -10.46 46.64 11.23
N LYS A 109 -10.04 47.90 11.22
CA LYS A 109 -10.85 49.02 10.68
C LYS A 109 -11.21 48.86 9.19
N ASP A 110 -10.38 48.11 8.45
CA ASP A 110 -10.51 47.96 7.00
C ASP A 110 -11.35 46.76 6.62
N LEU A 111 -11.36 45.69 7.47
CA LEU A 111 -12.09 44.46 7.23
C LEU A 111 -12.61 43.86 8.54
N THR A 112 -13.92 43.76 8.64
CA THR A 112 -14.60 43.02 9.72
C THR A 112 -15.06 41.65 9.18
N ILE A 113 -14.73 40.60 9.93
CA ILE A 113 -15.15 39.25 9.67
C ILE A 113 -16.14 38.86 10.76
N THR A 114 -17.29 38.35 10.36
CA THR A 114 -18.32 37.85 11.29
C THR A 114 -18.56 36.38 11.03
N GLU A 115 -18.48 35.56 12.09
CA GLU A 115 -18.75 34.13 12.01
C GLU A 115 -19.91 33.75 12.96
N ASN A 116 -20.68 32.72 12.53
CA ASN A 116 -21.55 31.94 13.40
C ASN A 116 -21.03 30.51 13.43
N TRP A 117 -20.77 30.00 14.63
CA TRP A 117 -20.36 28.62 14.84
C TRP A 117 -21.53 27.77 15.29
N ILE A 118 -21.81 26.71 14.58
CA ILE A 118 -22.93 25.82 14.82
C ILE A 118 -22.38 24.41 15.07
N PHE A 119 -22.61 23.90 16.29
CA PHE A 119 -22.25 22.56 16.67
C PHE A 119 -23.50 21.68 16.75
N THR A 120 -23.49 20.53 16.07
CA THR A 120 -24.55 19.53 16.13
C THR A 120 -23.99 18.18 16.56
N LYS A 121 -24.76 17.44 17.35
CA LYS A 121 -24.39 16.09 17.83
C LYS A 121 -25.25 15.04 17.13
N LYS A 122 -24.58 13.98 16.63
CA LYS A 122 -25.27 12.82 16.04
C LYS A 122 -24.53 11.55 16.45
N GLY A 123 -25.12 10.73 17.31
CA GLY A 123 -24.44 9.55 17.86
C GLY A 123 -23.18 9.95 18.62
N SER A 124 -22.03 9.43 18.17
CA SER A 124 -20.71 9.75 18.75
C SER A 124 -20.01 10.93 18.06
N ASP A 125 -20.60 11.52 17.03
CA ASP A 125 -19.99 12.56 16.23
C ASP A 125 -20.38 13.96 16.67
N ILE A 126 -19.48 14.91 16.41
CA ILE A 126 -19.73 16.35 16.53
C ILE A 126 -19.44 16.99 15.18
N THR A 127 -20.45 17.60 14.58
CA THR A 127 -20.29 18.44 13.39
C THR A 127 -20.15 19.89 13.82
N TRP A 128 -19.13 20.58 13.34
CA TRP A 128 -18.91 22.01 13.51
C TRP A 128 -19.01 22.70 12.15
N GLN A 129 -19.99 23.60 12.02
CA GLN A 129 -20.20 24.43 10.87
C GLN A 129 -19.84 25.87 11.20
N VAL A 130 -19.16 26.55 10.28
CA VAL A 130 -18.83 27.97 10.34
C VAL A 130 -19.46 28.68 9.14
N GLU A 131 -20.34 29.64 9.43
CA GLU A 131 -20.88 30.55 8.46
C GLU A 131 -20.13 31.89 8.60
N ARG A 132 -19.35 32.24 7.61
CA ARG A 132 -18.46 33.41 7.62
C ARG A 132 -18.91 34.44 6.63
N THR A 133 -18.98 35.71 7.08
CA THR A 133 -19.27 36.89 6.24
C THR A 133 -18.18 37.94 6.41
N PHE A 134 -17.95 38.72 5.35
CA PHE A 134 -16.98 39.81 5.29
C PHE A 134 -17.72 41.12 5.12
N SER A 135 -17.26 42.21 5.79
CA SER A 135 -17.87 43.54 5.67
C SER A 135 -17.77 44.14 4.27
N LYS A 136 -16.85 43.66 3.47
CA LYS A 136 -16.70 43.95 2.04
C LYS A 136 -16.16 42.70 1.31
N ALA A 137 -16.27 42.67 0.00
CA ALA A 137 -15.71 41.61 -0.80
C ALA A 137 -14.18 41.50 -0.56
N ALA A 138 -13.74 40.37 -0.07
CA ALA A 138 -12.35 40.12 0.30
C ALA A 138 -11.70 39.09 -0.62
N LYS A 139 -10.48 39.35 -1.06
CA LYS A 139 -9.65 38.38 -1.77
C LYS A 139 -8.99 37.46 -0.77
N ILE A 140 -9.65 36.31 -0.50
CA ILE A 140 -9.22 35.36 0.47
C ILE A 140 -7.99 34.60 -0.07
N GLU A 141 -6.88 34.65 0.64
CA GLU A 141 -5.69 33.84 0.36
C GLU A 141 -5.75 32.48 1.04
N GLU A 142 -6.26 32.43 2.29
CA GLU A 142 -6.45 31.20 3.05
C GLU A 142 -7.64 31.36 3.98
N ALA A 143 -8.53 30.38 4.00
CA ALA A 143 -9.65 30.31 4.94
C ALA A 143 -9.57 29.01 5.72
N ALA A 144 -8.88 29.03 6.84
CA ALA A 144 -8.62 27.85 7.64
C ALA A 144 -9.70 27.57 8.69
N MET A 145 -10.26 26.39 8.66
CA MET A 145 -11.19 25.85 9.65
C MET A 145 -11.21 24.32 9.58
N PRO A 146 -10.82 23.64 10.67
CA PRO A 146 -10.22 24.18 11.88
C PRO A 146 -8.73 24.51 11.70
N VAL A 147 -8.20 25.33 12.61
CA VAL A 147 -6.79 25.32 12.96
C VAL A 147 -6.71 24.61 14.30
N ILE A 148 -6.04 23.47 14.37
CA ILE A 148 -5.88 22.64 15.58
C ILE A 148 -4.40 22.62 15.96
N ASN A 149 -4.11 22.91 17.24
CA ASN A 149 -2.80 22.68 17.81
C ASN A 149 -2.89 21.51 18.81
N PHE A 150 -2.54 20.31 18.36
CA PHE A 150 -2.47 19.16 19.25
C PHE A 150 -1.36 19.34 20.27
N ASP A 151 -1.53 18.80 21.47
CA ASP A 151 -0.65 19.08 22.61
C ASP A 151 0.80 18.67 22.40
N ASN A 152 1.02 17.63 21.59
CA ASN A 152 2.35 17.11 21.29
C ASN A 152 2.37 16.49 19.90
N ILE A 153 3.52 16.47 19.22
CA ILE A 153 3.71 15.80 17.92
C ILE A 153 3.36 14.30 18.02
N ASN A 154 3.59 13.69 19.17
CA ASN A 154 3.34 12.27 19.43
C ASN A 154 1.93 11.96 19.95
N THR A 155 1.03 12.96 20.05
CA THR A 155 -0.39 12.70 20.35
C THR A 155 -0.98 11.67 19.40
N TRP A 156 -0.56 11.74 18.16
CA TRP A 156 -0.86 10.77 17.11
C TRP A 156 0.46 10.19 16.57
N GLU A 157 0.44 8.94 16.14
CA GLU A 157 1.58 8.33 15.45
C GLU A 157 1.62 8.73 13.97
N GLY A 158 0.47 9.07 13.42
CA GLY A 158 0.32 9.45 12.02
C GLY A 158 -1.13 9.72 11.62
N ALA A 159 -1.36 9.78 10.33
CA ALA A 159 -2.69 9.91 9.74
C ALA A 159 -2.84 9.06 8.48
N TYR A 160 -4.05 8.54 8.25
CA TYR A 160 -4.46 8.01 6.95
C TYR A 160 -5.25 9.07 6.21
N GLN A 161 -4.91 9.24 4.95
CA GLN A 161 -5.55 10.16 4.00
C GLN A 161 -6.03 9.38 2.78
N GLY A 162 -6.68 10.05 1.84
CA GLY A 162 -7.06 9.43 0.56
C GLY A 162 -5.89 8.94 -0.30
N TYR A 163 -4.66 9.45 -0.07
CA TYR A 163 -3.49 9.19 -0.89
C TYR A 163 -2.38 8.43 -0.18
N GLY A 164 -2.46 8.24 1.13
CA GLY A 164 -1.43 7.54 1.84
C GLY A 164 -1.63 7.52 3.33
N GLY A 165 -0.86 6.66 4.01
CA GLY A 165 -0.69 6.66 5.44
C GLY A 165 0.65 7.29 5.78
N LEU A 166 0.66 8.17 6.76
CA LEU A 166 1.82 8.93 7.16
C LEU A 166 2.08 8.72 8.65
N ALA A 167 3.28 8.28 9.00
CA ALA A 167 3.77 8.37 10.36
C ALA A 167 4.59 9.66 10.51
N TRP A 168 4.48 10.35 11.65
CA TRP A 168 5.04 11.68 11.78
C TRP A 168 6.55 11.74 11.68
N PHE A 169 7.25 10.74 12.17
CA PHE A 169 8.71 10.72 12.07
C PHE A 169 9.24 10.54 10.66
N TYR A 170 8.41 10.13 9.69
CA TYR A 170 8.77 10.18 8.28
C TYR A 170 8.81 11.59 7.73
N LEU A 171 7.87 12.43 8.16
CA LEU A 171 7.67 13.74 7.58
C LEU A 171 8.42 14.81 8.34
N PHE A 172 8.53 14.66 9.65
CA PHE A 172 8.92 15.74 10.55
C PHE A 172 10.22 15.44 11.26
N ASN A 173 11.28 15.18 10.50
CA ASN A 173 12.63 15.11 11.04
C ASN A 173 13.15 16.50 11.48
N GLU A 174 12.58 17.59 10.97
CA GLU A 174 12.92 18.97 11.31
C GLU A 174 11.73 19.71 11.92
N LYS A 175 12.01 20.66 12.82
CA LYS A 175 10.99 21.59 13.32
C LYS A 175 10.58 22.56 12.22
N LEU A 176 9.37 23.11 12.34
CA LEU A 176 8.72 23.95 11.32
C LEU A 176 8.54 23.29 9.96
N CYS A 177 8.76 22.02 9.86
CA CYS A 177 8.46 21.25 8.65
C CYS A 177 6.94 21.17 8.44
N THR A 178 6.49 21.48 7.24
CA THR A 178 5.07 21.46 6.87
C THR A 178 4.84 20.51 5.72
N TYR A 179 3.76 19.73 5.81
CA TYR A 179 3.25 18.86 4.76
C TYR A 179 1.84 19.28 4.39
N GLY A 180 1.61 19.57 3.11
CA GLY A 180 0.31 19.94 2.58
C GLY A 180 -0.22 18.91 1.57
N VAL A 181 -1.52 18.63 1.63
CA VAL A 181 -2.17 17.64 0.76
C VAL A 181 -3.62 18.00 0.45
N HIS A 182 -4.08 17.70 -0.76
CA HIS A 182 -5.49 17.75 -1.10
C HIS A 182 -6.17 16.45 -0.68
N THR A 183 -7.03 16.54 0.31
CA THR A 183 -7.86 15.43 0.79
C THR A 183 -9.08 15.98 1.51
N ARG A 184 -10.16 15.19 1.59
CA ARG A 184 -11.39 15.59 2.29
C ARG A 184 -11.50 14.98 3.67
N SER A 185 -10.60 14.08 4.05
CA SER A 185 -10.61 13.46 5.36
C SER A 185 -9.19 13.17 5.84
N THR A 186 -9.04 13.22 7.16
CA THR A 186 -7.85 12.79 7.87
C THR A 186 -8.27 11.83 8.97
N ASN A 187 -7.66 10.66 9.02
CA ASN A 187 -7.85 9.68 10.09
C ASN A 187 -6.56 9.64 10.93
N PHE A 188 -6.48 10.49 11.95
CA PHE A 188 -5.40 10.43 12.94
C PHE A 188 -5.50 9.14 13.72
N TRP A 189 -4.36 8.52 14.02
CA TRP A 189 -4.32 7.24 14.71
C TRP A 189 -3.20 7.16 15.74
N ASN A 190 -3.44 6.35 16.76
CA ASN A 190 -2.46 5.97 17.76
C ASN A 190 -2.67 4.50 18.11
N SER A 191 -1.71 3.66 17.69
CA SER A 191 -1.79 2.21 17.87
C SER A 191 -1.66 1.77 19.33
N LYS A 192 -0.97 2.57 20.15
CA LYS A 192 -0.73 2.26 21.59
C LYS A 192 -1.98 2.46 22.44
N THR A 193 -2.74 3.52 22.14
CA THR A 193 -3.99 3.82 22.87
C THR A 193 -5.22 3.19 22.22
N GLY A 194 -5.10 2.74 20.97
CA GLY A 194 -6.21 2.28 20.15
C GLY A 194 -7.14 3.41 19.68
N ASN A 195 -6.81 4.66 19.94
CA ASN A 195 -7.67 5.78 19.60
C ASN A 195 -7.44 6.26 18.16
N GLY A 196 -8.54 6.60 17.51
CA GLY A 196 -8.57 7.25 16.21
C GLY A 196 -9.51 8.46 16.19
N LEU A 197 -9.08 9.52 15.51
CA LEU A 197 -9.89 10.71 15.25
C LEU A 197 -10.01 10.92 13.75
N ASN A 198 -11.20 10.78 13.22
CA ASN A 198 -11.50 11.19 11.85
C ASN A 198 -12.00 12.64 11.85
N ILE A 199 -11.42 13.44 10.93
CA ILE A 199 -11.90 14.78 10.57
C ILE A 199 -12.31 14.76 9.11
N THR A 200 -13.61 14.84 8.85
CA THR A 200 -14.14 14.88 7.48
C THR A 200 -14.67 16.28 7.18
N VAL A 201 -14.33 16.78 5.99
CA VAL A 201 -14.71 18.11 5.50
C VAL A 201 -15.88 17.99 4.54
N ASN A 202 -16.95 18.72 4.83
CA ASN A 202 -18.09 18.87 3.94
C ASN A 202 -18.03 20.26 3.27
N ALA A 203 -17.58 20.29 2.04
CA ALA A 203 -17.47 21.47 1.20
C ALA A 203 -17.73 21.07 -0.27
N PRO A 204 -19.00 20.82 -0.65
CA PRO A 204 -19.35 20.39 -1.99
C PRO A 204 -18.96 21.45 -3.01
N GLY A 205 -18.38 21.02 -4.14
CA GLY A 205 -17.96 21.91 -5.23
C GLY A 205 -16.72 22.78 -4.92
N LYS A 206 -16.07 22.58 -3.75
CA LYS A 206 -14.84 23.29 -3.38
C LYS A 206 -13.64 22.34 -3.34
N ALA A 207 -12.46 22.87 -3.62
CA ALA A 207 -11.21 22.21 -3.34
C ALA A 207 -10.90 22.26 -1.83
N VAL A 208 -10.38 21.17 -1.28
CA VAL A 208 -10.02 21.05 0.13
C VAL A 208 -8.57 20.64 0.23
N ALA A 209 -7.79 21.39 1.00
CA ALA A 209 -6.42 21.07 1.32
C ALA A 209 -6.23 21.00 2.83
N MET A 210 -5.35 20.13 3.27
CA MET A 210 -4.96 19.96 4.67
C MET A 210 -3.47 20.19 4.83
N LYS A 211 -3.09 20.79 5.95
CA LYS A 211 -1.72 21.14 6.29
C LYS A 211 -1.38 20.58 7.66
N TYR A 212 -0.24 19.94 7.76
CA TYR A 212 0.33 19.37 8.98
C TYR A 212 1.69 20.02 9.20
N THR A 213 1.93 20.53 10.39
CA THR A 213 3.18 21.21 10.69
C THR A 213 3.71 20.77 12.06
N ARG A 214 4.97 20.35 12.12
CA ARG A 214 5.69 20.25 13.38
C ARG A 214 6.14 21.64 13.79
N THR A 215 5.67 22.11 14.95
CA THR A 215 6.01 23.43 15.49
C THR A 215 7.36 23.41 16.23
N ASN A 216 7.90 24.59 16.58
CA ASN A 216 9.14 24.71 17.33
C ASN A 216 9.09 24.04 18.71
N ASP A 217 7.93 24.02 19.33
CA ASP A 217 7.69 23.45 20.67
C ASP A 217 7.15 22.00 20.59
N ASP A 218 7.43 21.32 19.49
CA ASP A 218 7.09 19.92 19.26
C ASP A 218 5.59 19.59 19.35
N LYS A 219 4.73 20.52 18.98
CA LYS A 219 3.31 20.28 18.74
C LYS A 219 3.05 19.90 17.27
N LEU A 220 1.91 19.30 17.02
CA LEU A 220 1.37 19.12 15.69
C LEU A 220 0.31 20.18 15.43
N ALA A 221 0.60 21.14 14.59
CA ALA A 221 -0.42 22.06 14.05
C ALA A 221 -1.06 21.44 12.81
N TYR A 222 -2.39 21.44 12.80
CA TYR A 222 -3.19 20.92 11.70
C TYR A 222 -4.20 21.97 11.26
N SER A 223 -4.35 22.16 9.95
CA SER A 223 -5.39 23.05 9.44
C SER A 223 -6.04 22.51 8.18
N VAL A 224 -7.30 22.89 8.00
CA VAL A 224 -8.08 22.63 6.78
C VAL A 224 -8.37 23.93 6.10
N THR A 225 -8.05 24.03 4.82
CA THR A 225 -8.38 25.18 3.96
C THR A 225 -9.31 24.74 2.83
N VAL A 226 -10.32 25.53 2.58
CA VAL A 226 -11.27 25.36 1.48
C VAL A 226 -11.04 26.48 0.48
N SER A 227 -10.95 26.16 -0.81
CA SER A 227 -10.75 27.11 -1.92
C SER A 227 -11.68 26.80 -3.09
N ASP A 228 -11.78 27.73 -4.03
CA ASP A 228 -12.56 27.54 -5.26
C ASP A 228 -11.88 26.55 -6.22
N LYS A 229 -10.55 26.45 -6.18
CA LYS A 229 -9.76 25.66 -7.12
C LYS A 229 -8.63 24.93 -6.40
N GLN A 230 -8.41 23.70 -6.80
CA GLN A 230 -7.23 22.97 -6.41
C GLN A 230 -5.98 23.60 -7.05
N MET A 231 -4.96 23.83 -6.25
CA MET A 231 -3.63 24.16 -6.73
C MET A 231 -2.74 22.94 -6.62
N ILE A 232 -2.21 22.50 -7.74
CA ILE A 232 -1.18 21.47 -7.78
C ILE A 232 0.16 22.21 -7.78
N PRO A 233 1.05 21.91 -6.82
CA PRO A 233 2.37 22.54 -6.80
C PRO A 233 3.07 22.26 -8.11
N LYS A 234 3.65 23.32 -8.70
CA LYS A 234 4.57 23.18 -9.83
C LYS A 234 5.98 23.09 -9.29
N SER A 235 6.83 22.31 -9.96
CA SER A 235 8.25 22.39 -9.65
C SER A 235 8.81 23.73 -10.07
N ASP A 236 9.69 24.27 -9.27
CA ASP A 236 10.47 25.43 -9.67
C ASP A 236 11.50 25.01 -10.72
N SER A 237 11.47 25.63 -11.88
CA SER A 237 12.29 25.33 -13.05
C SER A 237 13.81 25.46 -12.87
N GLY A 238 14.29 25.69 -11.65
CA GLY A 238 15.69 26.04 -11.41
C GLY A 238 16.55 25.01 -10.70
N THR A 239 16.09 24.40 -9.62
CA THR A 239 16.95 23.59 -8.76
C THR A 239 16.27 22.41 -8.06
N ASN A 240 14.95 22.38 -7.93
CA ASN A 240 14.19 21.28 -7.35
C ASN A 240 13.19 20.78 -8.37
N ARG A 241 13.64 19.94 -9.25
CA ARG A 241 12.85 19.40 -10.36
C ARG A 241 11.76 18.43 -9.92
N ARG A 242 11.72 18.03 -8.65
CA ARG A 242 10.79 17.04 -8.14
C ARG A 242 9.85 17.65 -7.12
N LEU A 243 8.59 17.23 -7.16
CA LEU A 243 7.55 17.65 -6.24
C LEU A 243 7.70 16.96 -4.87
N PHE A 244 8.86 17.11 -4.21
CA PHE A 244 9.08 16.57 -2.89
C PHE A 244 8.28 17.34 -1.84
N LEU A 245 7.58 16.59 -1.02
CA LEU A 245 6.54 17.13 -0.16
C LEU A 245 6.99 17.51 1.23
N ARG A 246 8.17 17.14 1.65
CA ARG A 246 8.65 17.38 3.01
C ARG A 246 8.65 18.85 3.46
N LYS A 247 8.55 19.80 2.53
CA LYS A 247 8.60 21.25 2.85
C LYS A 247 7.57 22.07 2.08
N ARG A 248 6.54 21.44 1.48
CA ARG A 248 5.58 22.19 0.68
C ARG A 248 4.40 22.68 1.49
N THR A 249 4.13 23.96 1.34
CA THR A 249 3.00 24.66 1.96
C THR A 249 1.99 25.21 0.96
N ASP A 250 2.31 25.19 -0.32
CA ASP A 250 1.63 25.88 -1.43
C ASP A 250 0.66 24.96 -2.20
N VAL A 251 -0.08 24.11 -1.45
CA VAL A 251 -0.99 23.13 -2.06
C VAL A 251 -2.42 23.63 -2.26
N TRP A 252 -2.72 24.87 -1.88
CA TRP A 252 -4.02 25.48 -2.06
C TRP A 252 -3.90 26.83 -2.78
N ALA A 253 -4.85 27.10 -3.66
CA ALA A 253 -4.95 28.38 -4.36
C ALA A 253 -5.77 29.39 -3.55
N PRO A 254 -5.46 30.67 -3.61
CA PRO A 254 -6.37 31.73 -3.18
C PRO A 254 -7.70 31.65 -3.93
N PHE A 255 -8.76 32.18 -3.34
CA PHE A 255 -10.03 32.32 -4.04
C PHE A 255 -9.86 33.18 -5.30
N GLN A 256 -10.45 32.75 -6.41
CA GLN A 256 -10.26 33.42 -7.70
C GLN A 256 -10.95 34.80 -7.75
N ALA A 257 -12.08 34.94 -7.10
CA ALA A 257 -12.85 36.17 -7.01
C ALA A 257 -12.99 36.61 -5.55
N PRO A 258 -13.07 37.95 -5.29
CA PRO A 258 -13.39 38.42 -3.96
C PRO A 258 -14.74 37.89 -3.48
N ALA A 259 -14.78 37.43 -2.24
CA ALA A 259 -15.95 36.81 -1.64
C ALA A 259 -16.49 37.62 -0.48
N LEU A 260 -17.83 37.66 -0.36
CA LEU A 260 -18.55 38.22 0.79
C LEU A 260 -18.89 37.15 1.83
N LYS A 261 -18.84 35.87 1.45
CA LYS A 261 -19.19 34.72 2.31
C LYS A 261 -18.24 33.54 2.06
N ASN A 262 -17.97 32.82 3.15
CA ASN A 262 -17.23 31.56 3.10
C ASN A 262 -17.79 30.62 4.18
N ASN A 263 -18.45 29.55 3.79
CA ASN A 263 -19.02 28.58 4.71
C ASN A 263 -18.22 27.29 4.65
N GLN A 264 -17.96 26.71 5.80
CA GLN A 264 -17.23 25.44 5.95
C GLN A 264 -17.90 24.58 7.01
N SER A 265 -17.78 23.27 6.85
CA SER A 265 -18.28 22.32 7.83
C SER A 265 -17.34 21.14 7.97
N ILE A 266 -17.05 20.73 9.19
CA ILE A 266 -16.28 19.54 9.51
C ILE A 266 -17.05 18.66 10.47
N THR A 267 -16.73 17.36 10.45
CA THR A 267 -17.25 16.40 11.42
C THR A 267 -16.07 15.73 12.11
N PHE A 268 -16.08 15.77 13.45
CA PHE A 268 -15.19 14.98 14.30
C PHE A 268 -15.87 13.65 14.60
N SER A 269 -15.23 12.54 14.25
CA SER A 269 -15.71 11.18 14.52
C SER A 269 -14.62 10.35 15.19
N TYR A 270 -15.00 9.51 16.13
CA TYR A 270 -14.11 8.53 16.73
C TYR A 270 -14.13 7.24 15.92
N PHE A 271 -12.99 6.59 15.85
CA PHE A 271 -12.90 5.18 15.45
C PHE A 271 -11.93 4.43 16.37
N ASP A 272 -12.20 3.16 16.63
CA ASP A 272 -11.24 2.28 17.27
C ASP A 272 -10.20 1.84 16.23
N TYR A 273 -8.93 2.19 16.50
CA TYR A 273 -7.84 1.88 15.58
C TYR A 273 -7.62 0.38 15.45
N ASN A 274 -7.65 -0.35 16.57
CA ASN A 274 -7.39 -1.77 16.56
C ASN A 274 -8.54 -2.57 15.90
N ASP A 275 -9.78 -2.09 16.06
CA ASP A 275 -10.91 -2.70 15.35
C ASP A 275 -10.84 -2.44 13.84
N LYS A 276 -10.52 -1.21 13.44
CA LYS A 276 -10.50 -0.81 12.03
C LYS A 276 -9.25 -1.28 11.29
N TYR A 277 -8.06 -1.12 11.89
CA TYR A 277 -6.76 -1.38 11.25
C TYR A 277 -5.95 -2.49 11.92
N GLY A 278 -6.40 -3.01 13.05
CA GLY A 278 -5.75 -4.12 13.75
C GLY A 278 -5.77 -5.40 12.92
N ARG A 279 -4.62 -6.06 12.86
CA ARG A 279 -4.42 -7.23 12.01
C ARG A 279 -4.44 -8.55 12.77
N GLY A 280 -4.79 -8.51 14.05
CA GLY A 280 -4.82 -9.68 14.92
C GLY A 280 -3.62 -9.75 15.86
N LYS A 281 -3.34 -10.96 16.36
CA LYS A 281 -2.23 -11.26 17.25
C LYS A 281 -1.07 -11.86 16.46
N LEU A 282 0.03 -11.13 16.33
CA LEU A 282 1.21 -11.58 15.60
C LEU A 282 2.21 -12.18 16.61
N ALA A 283 2.31 -13.50 16.67
CA ALA A 283 3.28 -14.18 17.53
C ALA A 283 4.71 -13.86 17.04
N GLY A 284 5.64 -13.68 17.97
CA GLY A 284 7.06 -13.45 17.67
C GLY A 284 7.41 -12.10 17.05
N LEU A 285 6.42 -11.24 16.74
CA LEU A 285 6.64 -9.92 16.12
C LEU A 285 5.92 -8.81 16.90
N ASN A 286 6.42 -7.58 16.74
CA ASN A 286 5.73 -6.40 17.24
C ASN A 286 4.59 -6.00 16.29
N GLY A 287 3.36 -6.43 16.60
CA GLY A 287 2.19 -6.17 15.76
C GLY A 287 1.90 -4.69 15.52
N ALA A 288 2.21 -3.81 16.46
CA ALA A 288 2.04 -2.38 16.28
C ALA A 288 2.99 -1.81 15.21
N GLN A 289 4.25 -2.27 15.21
CA GLN A 289 5.21 -1.88 14.17
C GLN A 289 4.81 -2.41 12.79
N VAL A 290 4.40 -3.68 12.71
CA VAL A 290 3.88 -4.26 11.46
C VAL A 290 2.70 -3.45 10.91
N ASN A 291 1.73 -3.11 11.76
CA ASN A 291 0.59 -2.27 11.38
C ASN A 291 1.02 -0.87 10.92
N ALA A 292 1.98 -0.27 11.60
CA ALA A 292 2.48 1.06 11.27
C ALA A 292 3.19 1.07 9.90
N VAL A 293 4.05 0.09 9.62
CA VAL A 293 4.71 -0.05 8.30
C VAL A 293 3.69 -0.23 7.19
N LEU A 294 2.72 -1.14 7.36
CA LEU A 294 1.65 -1.34 6.37
C LEU A 294 0.74 -0.10 6.23
N GLY A 295 0.61 0.68 7.30
CA GLY A 295 -0.11 1.96 7.29
C GLY A 295 0.51 3.02 6.39
N THR A 296 1.80 2.92 6.08
CA THR A 296 2.52 3.87 5.21
C THR A 296 2.35 3.59 3.71
N ILE A 297 1.74 2.46 3.34
CA ILE A 297 1.48 2.13 1.93
C ILE A 297 0.63 3.23 1.27
N ALA A 298 1.06 3.67 0.10
CA ALA A 298 0.35 4.67 -0.69
C ALA A 298 -1.05 4.19 -1.08
N ARG A 299 -2.04 5.05 -0.84
CA ARG A 299 -3.44 4.83 -1.20
C ARG A 299 -3.76 5.59 -2.46
N ILE A 300 -3.47 4.96 -3.58
CA ILE A 300 -3.58 5.57 -4.89
C ILE A 300 -5.05 5.66 -5.31
N GLY A 301 -5.38 6.74 -5.99
CA GLY A 301 -6.69 6.94 -6.58
C GLY A 301 -6.67 8.06 -7.60
N VAL A 302 -7.64 8.05 -8.49
CA VAL A 302 -7.81 9.13 -9.48
C VAL A 302 -8.54 10.30 -8.83
N ILE A 303 -7.91 11.49 -8.85
CA ILE A 303 -8.49 12.74 -8.32
C ILE A 303 -9.54 13.28 -9.29
N ASP A 304 -9.19 13.32 -10.56
CA ASP A 304 -10.04 13.69 -11.68
C ASP A 304 -9.62 12.92 -12.94
N SER A 305 -10.20 13.22 -14.09
CA SER A 305 -9.94 12.47 -15.34
C SER A 305 -8.48 12.48 -15.82
N LEU A 306 -7.63 13.32 -15.25
CA LEU A 306 -6.24 13.51 -15.68
C LEU A 306 -5.24 13.53 -14.52
N HIS A 307 -5.66 13.35 -13.26
CA HIS A 307 -4.77 13.51 -12.11
C HIS A 307 -4.94 12.40 -11.09
N PHE A 308 -3.82 11.81 -10.68
CA PHE A 308 -3.76 10.87 -9.58
C PHE A 308 -3.56 11.57 -8.22
N GLY A 309 -4.12 10.96 -7.18
CA GLY A 309 -3.75 11.24 -5.80
C GLY A 309 -2.90 10.10 -5.25
N GLY A 310 -1.68 10.40 -4.87
CA GLY A 310 -0.70 9.42 -4.42
C GLY A 310 0.29 9.05 -5.52
N ASN A 311 1.32 8.31 -5.15
CA ASN A 311 2.36 7.87 -6.05
C ASN A 311 3.16 6.68 -5.48
N SER A 312 4.12 6.17 -6.26
CA SER A 312 5.04 5.12 -5.83
C SER A 312 5.89 5.48 -4.61
N TRP A 313 6.08 6.75 -4.34
CA TRP A 313 6.93 7.26 -3.25
C TRP A 313 6.16 7.58 -1.97
N ALA A 314 4.95 7.07 -1.81
CA ALA A 314 4.06 7.33 -0.67
C ALA A 314 3.77 8.82 -0.40
N THR A 315 3.97 9.68 -1.41
CA THR A 315 3.72 11.12 -1.35
C THR A 315 2.76 11.54 -2.46
N PRO A 316 1.79 12.43 -2.22
CA PRO A 316 0.97 12.97 -3.29
C PRO A 316 1.80 13.88 -4.22
N TYR A 317 1.36 14.04 -5.46
CA TYR A 317 1.94 14.91 -6.49
C TYR A 317 3.33 14.52 -7.03
N GLY A 318 3.92 13.46 -6.56
CA GLY A 318 5.14 12.91 -7.15
C GLY A 318 4.83 12.05 -8.38
N PRO A 319 5.84 11.60 -9.13
CA PRO A 319 5.64 10.71 -10.25
C PRO A 319 5.08 9.36 -9.80
N ILE A 320 4.23 8.77 -10.63
CA ILE A 320 3.77 7.40 -10.49
C ILE A 320 4.53 6.57 -11.49
N CYS A 321 5.29 5.61 -10.97
CA CYS A 321 6.15 4.74 -11.75
C CYS A 321 5.56 3.33 -11.73
N LEU A 322 5.05 2.85 -12.85
CA LEU A 322 4.38 1.54 -12.90
C LEU A 322 5.31 0.41 -12.44
N HIS A 323 6.57 0.47 -12.82
CA HIS A 323 7.59 -0.51 -12.44
C HIS A 323 8.00 -0.46 -10.94
N GLU A 324 7.56 0.56 -10.20
CA GLU A 324 7.72 0.69 -8.74
C GLU A 324 6.39 0.54 -7.99
N GLN A 325 5.28 0.43 -8.70
CA GLN A 325 3.98 0.58 -8.09
C GLN A 325 3.46 -0.70 -7.44
N TYR A 326 3.91 -1.88 -7.81
CA TYR A 326 3.55 -3.17 -7.18
C TYR A 326 2.12 -3.20 -6.62
N ILE A 327 1.14 -2.70 -7.39
CA ILE A 327 -0.23 -2.37 -6.92
C ILE A 327 -0.89 -3.58 -6.28
N GLY A 328 -0.74 -4.76 -6.89
CA GLY A 328 -1.27 -6.00 -6.35
C GLY A 328 -0.69 -6.34 -4.98
N GLN A 329 0.63 -6.27 -4.83
CA GLN A 329 1.31 -6.54 -3.57
C GLN A 329 0.98 -5.49 -2.50
N LEU A 330 0.95 -4.21 -2.87
CA LEU A 330 0.54 -3.14 -1.97
C LEU A 330 -0.92 -3.33 -1.53
N GLY A 331 -1.80 -3.74 -2.44
CA GLY A 331 -3.20 -4.06 -2.14
C GLY A 331 -3.36 -5.21 -1.15
N LEU A 332 -2.56 -6.27 -1.30
CA LEU A 332 -2.49 -7.37 -0.35
C LEU A 332 -2.07 -6.87 1.05
N GLY A 333 -1.07 -6.01 1.11
CA GLY A 333 -0.57 -5.43 2.35
C GLY A 333 -1.54 -4.45 3.00
N ILE A 334 -2.12 -3.52 2.24
CA ILE A 334 -3.06 -2.53 2.77
C ILE A 334 -4.36 -3.19 3.25
N ASN A 335 -4.84 -4.19 2.55
CA ASN A 335 -6.01 -5.00 2.87
C ASN A 335 -7.21 -4.16 3.34
N ASP A 336 -7.46 -3.05 2.66
CA ASP A 336 -8.57 -2.15 2.94
C ASP A 336 -9.44 -2.01 1.68
N PRO A 337 -10.65 -2.60 1.64
CA PRO A 337 -11.50 -2.61 0.46
C PRO A 337 -11.84 -1.21 -0.08
N ALA A 338 -11.85 -0.20 0.80
CA ALA A 338 -12.11 1.18 0.38
C ALA A 338 -11.01 1.76 -0.51
N TYR A 339 -9.77 1.28 -0.34
CA TYR A 339 -8.62 1.72 -1.12
C TYR A 339 -8.32 0.84 -2.33
N LEU A 340 -8.75 -0.41 -2.35
CA LEU A 340 -8.61 -1.28 -3.54
C LEU A 340 -9.31 -0.67 -4.75
N LYS A 341 -10.42 0.03 -4.55
CA LYS A 341 -11.12 0.77 -5.60
C LYS A 341 -10.28 1.90 -6.21
N GLY A 342 -9.46 2.56 -5.40
CA GLY A 342 -8.47 3.53 -5.89
C GLY A 342 -7.41 2.88 -6.77
N TYR A 343 -6.96 1.69 -6.42
CA TYR A 343 -6.00 0.93 -7.23
C TYR A 343 -6.61 0.45 -8.55
N GLU A 344 -7.86 -0.02 -8.53
CA GLU A 344 -8.59 -0.32 -9.78
C GLU A 344 -8.63 0.92 -10.68
N SER A 345 -9.02 2.08 -10.14
CA SER A 345 -9.09 3.33 -10.93
C SER A 345 -7.73 3.77 -11.47
N CYS A 346 -6.65 3.52 -10.75
CA CYS A 346 -5.28 3.78 -11.21
C CYS A 346 -4.95 2.91 -12.44
N LEU A 347 -5.24 1.61 -12.37
CA LEU A 347 -5.00 0.70 -13.50
C LEU A 347 -5.94 0.99 -14.68
N ASP A 348 -7.18 1.41 -14.43
CA ASP A 348 -8.09 1.90 -15.47
C ASP A 348 -7.48 3.08 -16.22
N PHE A 349 -6.88 4.04 -15.51
CA PHE A 349 -6.24 5.19 -16.10
C PHE A 349 -5.00 4.81 -16.93
N TYR A 350 -4.18 3.86 -16.46
CA TYR A 350 -3.09 3.29 -17.25
C TYR A 350 -3.59 2.58 -18.50
N ARG A 351 -4.66 1.78 -18.40
CA ARG A 351 -5.30 1.12 -19.55
C ARG A 351 -5.69 2.13 -20.63
N ASP A 352 -6.31 3.24 -20.21
CA ASP A 352 -6.92 4.20 -21.13
C ASP A 352 -5.91 5.21 -21.71
N HIS A 353 -4.78 5.47 -21.04
CA HIS A 353 -3.89 6.58 -21.40
C HIS A 353 -2.41 6.20 -21.55
N ALA A 354 -1.94 5.10 -20.96
CA ALA A 354 -0.52 4.73 -20.94
C ALA A 354 -0.09 3.78 -22.06
N ILE A 355 -1.04 3.02 -22.65
CA ILE A 355 -0.73 2.01 -23.66
C ILE A 355 -0.67 2.68 -25.03
N GLN A 356 0.50 2.67 -25.63
CA GLN A 356 0.76 3.24 -26.94
C GLN A 356 0.06 2.45 -28.05
N PRO A 357 -0.08 3.03 -29.26
CA PRO A 357 -0.77 2.36 -30.37
C PRO A 357 -0.16 1.01 -30.77
N ASP A 358 1.15 0.83 -30.63
CA ASP A 358 1.86 -0.42 -30.90
C ASP A 358 1.76 -1.46 -29.77
N GLY A 359 1.33 -1.07 -28.57
CA GLY A 359 1.22 -1.92 -27.38
C GLY A 359 2.29 -1.69 -26.32
N ARG A 360 3.28 -0.83 -26.57
CA ARG A 360 4.24 -0.43 -25.56
C ARG A 360 3.55 0.39 -24.48
N VAL A 361 3.97 0.22 -23.24
CA VAL A 361 3.39 0.89 -22.08
C VAL A 361 4.35 1.97 -21.61
N TYR A 362 3.84 3.20 -21.41
CA TYR A 362 4.60 4.26 -20.74
C TYR A 362 4.87 3.86 -19.29
N SER A 363 6.11 4.04 -18.86
CA SER A 363 6.54 3.65 -17.51
C SER A 363 6.05 4.58 -16.42
N ARG A 364 5.88 5.87 -16.74
CA ARG A 364 5.68 6.93 -15.74
C ARG A 364 4.54 7.86 -16.09
N TRP A 365 3.97 8.41 -15.02
CA TRP A 365 3.04 9.53 -15.08
C TRP A 365 3.46 10.60 -14.07
N ALA A 366 3.36 11.88 -14.43
CA ALA A 366 3.57 12.99 -13.50
C ALA A 366 2.80 14.24 -13.93
N TYR A 367 2.69 15.19 -13.02
CA TYR A 367 2.13 16.52 -13.31
C TYR A 367 3.03 17.39 -14.19
N THR A 368 4.32 17.04 -14.28
CA THR A 368 5.33 17.78 -15.03
C THR A 368 6.23 16.81 -15.79
N ASN A 369 6.92 17.31 -16.80
CA ASN A 369 7.78 16.52 -17.69
C ASN A 369 9.28 16.55 -17.33
N GLU A 370 9.60 16.82 -16.07
CA GLU A 370 10.99 17.06 -15.65
C GLU A 370 11.94 15.90 -15.87
N ASP A 371 11.43 14.69 -15.67
CA ASP A 371 12.18 13.44 -15.85
C ASP A 371 11.90 12.78 -17.21
N ALA A 372 11.13 13.43 -18.09
CA ALA A 372 10.76 12.83 -19.36
C ALA A 372 11.91 12.92 -20.37
N ALA A 373 12.07 11.86 -21.16
CA ALA A 373 12.88 11.93 -22.37
C ALA A 373 12.32 13.00 -23.33
N PRO A 374 13.14 13.70 -24.09
CA PRO A 374 12.68 14.74 -24.99
C PRO A 374 11.60 14.24 -25.94
N GLY A 375 10.46 14.96 -26.01
CA GLY A 375 9.33 14.62 -26.86
C GLY A 375 8.48 13.43 -26.45
N GLN A 376 8.75 12.82 -25.29
CA GLN A 376 8.05 11.61 -24.83
C GLN A 376 6.96 11.85 -23.77
N PHE A 377 6.79 13.08 -23.32
CA PHE A 377 5.71 13.46 -22.40
C PHE A 377 4.42 13.71 -23.19
N ASN A 378 3.40 12.90 -22.99
CA ASN A 378 2.13 13.05 -23.69
C ASN A 378 1.18 14.04 -22.99
N LYS A 379 0.07 14.36 -23.67
CA LYS A 379 -0.95 15.30 -23.15
C LYS A 379 -1.64 14.83 -21.87
N ASP A 380 -1.63 13.52 -21.62
CA ASP A 380 -2.31 12.91 -20.47
C ASP A 380 -1.35 12.73 -19.27
N GLY A 381 -0.10 13.20 -19.38
CA GLY A 381 0.89 13.18 -18.31
C GLY A 381 1.76 11.93 -18.26
N PHE A 382 1.62 11.01 -19.22
CA PHE A 382 2.48 9.82 -19.33
C PHE A 382 3.72 10.08 -20.15
N TYR A 383 4.84 9.40 -19.79
CA TYR A 383 6.11 9.62 -20.45
C TYR A 383 7.09 8.44 -20.31
N GLU A 384 8.10 8.43 -21.19
CA GLU A 384 9.31 7.63 -21.02
C GLU A 384 10.34 8.45 -20.23
N ALA A 385 11.02 7.77 -19.32
CA ALA A 385 12.06 8.42 -18.53
C ALA A 385 13.30 8.76 -19.36
N GLN A 386 13.98 9.86 -19.00
CA GLN A 386 15.19 10.31 -19.71
C GLN A 386 16.37 9.33 -19.65
N TRP A 387 16.36 8.41 -18.71
CA TRP A 387 17.43 7.41 -18.53
C TRP A 387 17.22 6.12 -19.33
N GLY A 388 16.19 6.05 -20.16
CA GLY A 388 16.02 4.95 -21.09
C GLY A 388 14.58 4.49 -21.25
N ILE A 389 14.36 3.63 -22.22
CA ILE A 389 13.07 2.96 -22.44
C ILE A 389 12.97 1.79 -21.47
N LEU A 390 12.01 1.87 -20.56
CA LEU A 390 11.77 0.90 -19.51
C LEU A 390 10.79 -0.17 -20.00
N MET A 391 11.31 -1.31 -20.43
CA MET A 391 10.49 -2.37 -21.03
C MET A 391 9.75 -3.22 -20.00
N ASP A 392 10.15 -3.17 -18.74
CA ASP A 392 9.49 -3.87 -17.64
C ASP A 392 8.08 -3.34 -17.33
N SER A 393 7.71 -2.16 -17.83
CA SER A 393 6.36 -1.61 -17.69
C SER A 393 5.29 -2.45 -18.40
N ASN A 394 5.64 -3.14 -19.48
CA ASN A 394 4.71 -4.00 -20.20
C ASN A 394 4.25 -5.21 -19.38
N PRO A 395 5.13 -6.02 -18.79
CA PRO A 395 4.70 -7.08 -17.88
C PRO A 395 4.07 -6.54 -16.59
N ASP A 396 4.53 -5.39 -16.08
CA ASP A 396 4.06 -4.87 -14.80
C ASP A 396 2.57 -4.48 -14.81
N ILE A 397 2.07 -3.87 -15.90
CA ILE A 397 0.63 -3.58 -15.97
C ILE A 397 -0.20 -4.87 -15.93
N VAL A 398 0.25 -5.91 -16.59
CA VAL A 398 -0.43 -7.20 -16.67
C VAL A 398 -0.44 -7.90 -15.32
N THR A 399 0.72 -7.95 -14.66
CA THR A 399 0.86 -8.51 -13.31
C THR A 399 -0.05 -7.78 -12.31
N ASN A 400 0.01 -6.44 -12.27
CA ASN A 400 -0.80 -5.65 -11.36
C ASN A 400 -2.31 -5.84 -11.57
N VAL A 401 -2.77 -5.94 -12.82
CA VAL A 401 -4.18 -6.24 -13.13
C VAL A 401 -4.56 -7.64 -12.67
N ALA A 402 -3.74 -8.65 -12.92
CA ALA A 402 -4.00 -10.03 -12.51
C ALA A 402 -4.02 -10.20 -10.99
N GLU A 403 -3.04 -9.64 -10.28
CA GLU A 403 -2.95 -9.69 -8.82
C GLU A 403 -4.13 -8.96 -8.16
N LEU A 404 -4.53 -7.79 -8.69
CA LEU A 404 -5.68 -7.06 -8.15
C LEU A 404 -7.00 -7.81 -8.40
N TYR A 405 -7.15 -8.44 -9.57
CA TYR A 405 -8.27 -9.34 -9.85
C TYR A 405 -8.32 -10.52 -8.86
N ASN A 406 -7.18 -11.11 -8.55
CA ASN A 406 -7.11 -12.20 -7.57
C ASN A 406 -7.64 -11.76 -6.19
N MET A 407 -7.37 -10.53 -5.77
CA MET A 407 -7.87 -10.00 -4.49
C MET A 407 -9.36 -9.66 -4.53
N THR A 408 -9.84 -9.04 -5.61
CA THR A 408 -11.21 -8.51 -5.69
C THR A 408 -12.22 -9.55 -6.18
N GLY A 409 -11.79 -10.48 -7.03
CA GLY A 409 -12.67 -11.41 -7.74
C GLY A 409 -13.58 -10.72 -8.77
N ASP A 410 -13.35 -9.44 -9.09
CA ASP A 410 -14.18 -8.65 -10.00
C ASP A 410 -13.92 -9.04 -11.46
N LYS A 411 -14.64 -10.09 -11.91
CA LYS A 411 -14.55 -10.60 -13.27
C LYS A 411 -14.99 -9.56 -14.32
N ALA A 412 -15.91 -8.68 -13.97
CA ALA A 412 -16.37 -7.64 -14.89
C ALA A 412 -15.27 -6.59 -15.12
N TRP A 413 -14.60 -6.18 -14.03
CA TRP A 413 -13.48 -5.24 -14.10
C TRP A 413 -12.31 -5.80 -14.90
N VAL A 414 -11.82 -7.01 -14.58
CA VAL A 414 -10.68 -7.59 -15.30
C VAL A 414 -10.99 -7.82 -16.79
N LYS A 415 -12.23 -8.10 -17.15
CA LYS A 415 -12.67 -8.21 -18.54
C LYS A 415 -12.45 -6.90 -19.33
N THR A 416 -12.58 -5.74 -18.70
CA THR A 416 -12.31 -4.44 -19.33
C THR A 416 -10.84 -4.23 -19.65
N HIS A 417 -9.94 -4.92 -18.95
CA HIS A 417 -8.49 -4.88 -19.15
C HIS A 417 -7.97 -5.92 -20.15
N GLN A 418 -8.80 -6.88 -20.55
CA GLN A 418 -8.32 -8.01 -21.37
C GLN A 418 -7.60 -7.55 -22.64
N ALA A 419 -8.24 -6.72 -23.46
CA ALA A 419 -7.66 -6.29 -24.73
C ALA A 419 -6.35 -5.51 -24.56
N SER A 420 -6.24 -4.69 -23.53
CA SER A 420 -5.07 -3.88 -23.25
C SER A 420 -3.90 -4.72 -22.71
N CYS A 421 -4.17 -5.66 -21.80
CA CYS A 421 -3.17 -6.59 -21.29
C CYS A 421 -2.65 -7.52 -22.40
N GLU A 422 -3.55 -8.09 -23.22
CA GLU A 422 -3.17 -8.88 -24.39
C GLU A 422 -2.31 -8.08 -25.38
N LYS A 423 -2.64 -6.81 -25.60
CA LYS A 423 -1.87 -5.92 -26.47
C LYS A 423 -0.47 -5.65 -25.93
N ALA A 424 -0.37 -5.39 -24.61
CA ALA A 424 0.90 -5.19 -23.93
C ALA A 424 1.79 -6.44 -23.98
N LEU A 425 1.21 -7.62 -23.74
CA LEU A 425 1.92 -8.90 -23.88
C LEU A 425 2.32 -9.19 -25.32
N ALA A 426 1.44 -8.96 -26.30
CA ALA A 426 1.75 -9.18 -27.70
C ALA A 426 2.92 -8.32 -28.18
N TRP A 427 3.02 -7.06 -27.71
CA TRP A 427 4.13 -6.19 -28.06
C TRP A 427 5.45 -6.72 -27.55
N ILE A 428 5.54 -7.12 -26.28
CA ILE A 428 6.79 -7.59 -25.68
C ILE A 428 7.16 -8.99 -26.18
N MET A 429 6.19 -9.90 -26.36
CA MET A 429 6.45 -11.26 -26.85
C MET A 429 6.97 -11.29 -28.29
N LYS A 430 6.55 -10.33 -29.15
CA LYS A 430 7.11 -10.17 -30.51
C LYS A 430 8.59 -9.87 -30.52
N ARG A 431 9.17 -9.50 -29.40
CA ARG A 431 10.58 -9.21 -29.26
C ARG A 431 11.46 -10.43 -28.99
N ASP A 432 10.89 -11.64 -28.96
CA ASP A 432 11.64 -12.88 -29.11
C ASP A 432 12.00 -13.06 -30.59
N GLY A 433 12.86 -12.16 -31.13
CA GLY A 433 13.16 -12.08 -32.57
C GLY A 433 14.01 -13.23 -33.03
N ASN A 434 14.87 -13.77 -32.22
CA ASN A 434 15.70 -14.95 -32.51
C ASN A 434 14.99 -16.27 -32.19
N ASN A 435 13.76 -16.21 -31.67
CA ASN A 435 12.91 -17.35 -31.34
C ASN A 435 13.54 -18.33 -30.33
N ASN A 436 14.32 -17.82 -29.37
CA ASN A 436 14.89 -18.64 -28.32
C ASN A 436 14.06 -18.66 -27.04
N GLY A 437 13.05 -17.81 -26.90
CA GLY A 437 12.14 -17.68 -25.77
C GLY A 437 12.47 -16.54 -24.82
N LEU A 438 13.59 -15.85 -24.98
CA LEU A 438 13.94 -14.64 -24.24
C LEU A 438 13.55 -13.42 -25.10
N VAL A 439 12.86 -12.45 -24.49
CA VAL A 439 12.53 -11.22 -25.21
C VAL A 439 13.71 -10.26 -25.19
N GLU A 440 13.86 -9.55 -26.31
CA GLU A 440 14.96 -8.63 -26.57
C GLU A 440 14.56 -7.20 -26.18
N MET A 441 15.46 -6.47 -25.57
CA MET A 441 15.34 -5.04 -25.34
C MET A 441 15.33 -4.24 -26.65
N MET A 442 15.18 -2.90 -26.55
CA MET A 442 15.16 -2.01 -27.73
C MET A 442 16.53 -1.80 -28.37
N THR A 443 17.55 -2.46 -27.86
CA THR A 443 18.94 -2.33 -28.31
C THR A 443 19.60 -3.69 -28.39
N ASP A 444 20.51 -3.86 -29.36
CA ASP A 444 21.31 -5.08 -29.55
C ASP A 444 22.55 -5.11 -28.65
N SER A 445 22.99 -3.94 -28.15
CA SER A 445 24.15 -3.78 -27.29
C SER A 445 24.00 -2.58 -26.37
N GLN A 446 24.57 -2.67 -25.19
CA GLN A 446 24.66 -1.56 -24.23
C GLN A 446 25.28 -0.28 -24.83
N ASN A 447 26.17 -0.41 -25.80
CA ASN A 447 26.81 0.70 -26.48
C ASN A 447 25.83 1.62 -27.26
N GLN A 448 24.61 1.14 -27.54
CA GLN A 448 23.56 1.94 -28.18
C GLN A 448 22.88 2.92 -27.22
N LYS A 449 23.09 2.80 -25.92
CA LYS A 449 22.66 3.74 -24.87
C LYS A 449 21.20 4.17 -24.98
N LYS A 450 20.26 3.24 -25.08
CA LYS A 450 18.85 3.54 -25.32
C LYS A 450 17.90 2.84 -24.38
N SER A 451 18.12 1.58 -24.07
CA SER A 451 17.26 0.76 -23.22
C SER A 451 17.78 0.72 -21.78
N SER A 452 16.85 0.60 -20.85
CA SER A 452 17.12 0.38 -19.45
C SER A 452 16.01 -0.50 -18.86
N ASP A 453 16.15 -0.89 -17.63
CA ASP A 453 15.11 -1.46 -16.80
C ASP A 453 14.97 -0.62 -15.52
N TRP A 454 14.46 -1.18 -14.45
CA TRP A 454 14.30 -0.49 -13.17
C TRP A 454 15.64 0.07 -12.63
N ILE A 455 16.77 -0.58 -12.94
CA ILE A 455 18.11 -0.12 -12.55
C ILE A 455 18.56 0.97 -13.52
N ASP A 456 18.52 2.21 -13.08
CA ASP A 456 18.67 3.38 -13.97
C ASP A 456 20.12 3.77 -14.25
N ILE A 457 21.10 3.19 -13.55
CA ILE A 457 22.53 3.51 -13.69
C ILE A 457 23.26 2.75 -14.80
N ILE A 458 22.58 1.82 -15.48
CA ILE A 458 23.15 0.97 -16.53
C ILE A 458 22.37 1.11 -17.84
N TRP A 459 23.03 0.71 -18.95
CA TRP A 459 22.40 0.58 -20.25
C TRP A 459 22.16 -0.90 -20.56
N ALA A 460 21.20 -1.52 -19.86
CA ALA A 460 20.84 -2.90 -20.14
C ALA A 460 20.30 -3.05 -21.57
N SER A 461 20.63 -4.16 -22.22
CA SER A 461 20.28 -4.37 -23.62
C SER A 461 19.91 -5.82 -23.90
N TYR A 462 19.56 -6.10 -25.13
CA TYR A 462 19.22 -7.34 -25.77
C TYR A 462 18.41 -8.31 -24.87
N GLU A 463 18.97 -9.38 -24.37
CA GLU A 463 18.25 -10.34 -23.50
C GLU A 463 18.50 -10.04 -22.03
N ASN A 464 17.60 -9.26 -21.45
CA ASN A 464 17.67 -8.75 -20.09
C ASN A 464 16.92 -9.70 -19.13
N ALA A 465 17.60 -10.20 -18.10
CA ALA A 465 17.04 -11.13 -17.13
C ALA A 465 15.93 -10.50 -16.27
N PHE A 466 16.08 -9.23 -15.90
CA PHE A 466 15.12 -8.52 -15.08
C PHE A 466 13.76 -8.42 -15.79
N VAL A 467 13.75 -7.98 -17.06
CA VAL A 467 12.53 -7.87 -17.88
C VAL A 467 11.94 -9.24 -18.16
N ASN A 468 12.76 -10.25 -18.50
CA ASN A 468 12.31 -11.60 -18.77
C ASN A 468 11.73 -12.30 -17.53
N ALA A 469 12.27 -12.06 -16.34
CA ALA A 469 11.71 -12.60 -15.10
C ALA A 469 10.33 -12.02 -14.81
N LYS A 470 10.15 -10.71 -14.95
CA LYS A 470 8.84 -10.06 -14.82
C LYS A 470 7.84 -10.56 -15.88
N LEU A 471 8.29 -10.73 -17.12
CA LEU A 471 7.44 -11.25 -18.18
C LEU A 471 6.98 -12.68 -17.88
N TYR A 472 7.87 -13.54 -17.39
CA TYR A 472 7.49 -14.90 -16.99
C TYR A 472 6.34 -14.88 -15.97
N HIS A 473 6.48 -14.07 -14.94
CA HIS A 473 5.44 -13.93 -13.90
C HIS A 473 4.12 -13.41 -14.49
N ALA A 474 4.17 -12.36 -15.30
CA ALA A 474 3.00 -11.82 -15.97
C ALA A 474 2.28 -12.85 -16.85
N LEU A 475 3.03 -13.67 -17.59
CA LEU A 475 2.45 -14.71 -18.46
C LEU A 475 1.75 -15.81 -17.65
N VAL A 476 2.35 -16.25 -16.55
CA VAL A 476 1.75 -17.27 -15.66
C VAL A 476 0.47 -16.75 -15.04
N GLU A 477 0.48 -15.54 -14.47
CA GLU A 477 -0.70 -14.93 -13.87
C GLU A 477 -1.79 -14.65 -14.90
N TRP A 478 -1.43 -14.13 -16.06
CA TRP A 478 -2.40 -13.81 -17.12
C TRP A 478 -3.04 -15.04 -17.75
N ALA A 479 -2.32 -16.15 -17.85
CA ALA A 479 -2.87 -17.42 -18.32
C ALA A 479 -4.03 -17.90 -17.42
N VAL A 480 -3.93 -17.69 -16.12
CA VAL A 480 -5.03 -17.97 -15.19
C VAL A 480 -6.23 -17.06 -15.47
N VAL A 481 -6.01 -15.77 -15.66
CA VAL A 481 -7.06 -14.80 -16.01
C VAL A 481 -7.78 -15.22 -17.30
N GLU A 482 -7.05 -15.60 -18.36
CA GLU A 482 -7.63 -16.03 -19.63
C GLU A 482 -8.52 -17.27 -19.46
N ARG A 483 -8.12 -18.25 -18.65
CA ARG A 483 -8.99 -19.38 -18.32
C ARG A 483 -10.29 -18.93 -17.66
N GLN A 484 -10.20 -17.96 -16.73
CA GLN A 484 -11.39 -17.41 -16.08
C GLN A 484 -12.30 -16.62 -17.01
N LEU A 485 -11.73 -16.03 -18.04
CA LEU A 485 -12.45 -15.35 -19.11
C LEU A 485 -12.96 -16.31 -20.21
N ASN A 486 -12.83 -17.63 -20.00
CA ASN A 486 -13.20 -18.70 -20.93
C ASN A 486 -12.39 -18.73 -22.25
N ASN A 487 -11.12 -18.38 -22.20
CA ASN A 487 -10.18 -18.39 -23.32
C ASN A 487 -9.04 -19.41 -23.10
N PRO A 488 -9.32 -20.72 -23.02
CA PRO A 488 -8.30 -21.72 -22.68
C PRO A 488 -7.19 -21.85 -23.72
N GLU A 489 -7.44 -21.47 -24.98
CA GLU A 489 -6.43 -21.47 -26.02
C GLU A 489 -5.41 -20.37 -25.83
N LYS A 490 -5.85 -19.15 -25.46
CA LYS A 490 -4.93 -18.06 -25.11
C LYS A 490 -4.16 -18.38 -23.85
N ALA A 491 -4.80 -18.98 -22.85
CA ALA A 491 -4.11 -19.42 -21.64
C ALA A 491 -2.95 -20.37 -21.99
N ARG A 492 -3.21 -21.40 -22.82
CA ARG A 492 -2.16 -22.33 -23.30
C ARG A 492 -1.07 -21.62 -24.10
N TYR A 493 -1.43 -20.63 -24.91
CA TYR A 493 -0.46 -19.83 -25.67
C TYR A 493 0.54 -19.13 -24.74
N TYR A 494 0.05 -18.46 -23.71
CA TYR A 494 0.90 -17.77 -22.70
C TYR A 494 1.71 -18.76 -21.87
N GLU A 495 1.13 -19.87 -21.46
CA GLU A 495 1.85 -20.93 -20.73
C GLU A 495 2.97 -21.55 -21.53
N ASN A 496 2.76 -21.80 -22.81
CA ASN A 496 3.78 -22.33 -23.71
C ASN A 496 4.94 -21.35 -23.87
N PHE A 497 4.63 -20.04 -24.00
CA PHE A 497 5.68 -19.04 -24.05
C PHE A 497 6.43 -18.94 -22.73
N ALA A 498 5.74 -18.93 -21.60
CA ALA A 498 6.36 -18.95 -20.27
C ALA A 498 7.27 -20.17 -20.08
N ALA A 499 6.84 -21.35 -20.49
CA ALA A 499 7.66 -22.57 -20.43
C ALA A 499 8.93 -22.48 -21.29
N LYS A 500 8.83 -21.94 -22.50
CA LYS A 500 9.95 -21.70 -23.39
C LYS A 500 10.93 -20.68 -22.81
N LEU A 501 10.41 -19.56 -22.28
CA LEU A 501 11.20 -18.53 -21.60
C LEU A 501 11.96 -19.12 -20.42
N LYS A 502 11.26 -19.84 -19.53
CA LYS A 502 11.87 -20.52 -18.37
C LYS A 502 12.99 -21.45 -18.78
N ALA A 503 12.78 -22.27 -19.80
CA ALA A 503 13.79 -23.20 -20.31
C ALA A 503 15.04 -22.45 -20.79
N SER A 504 14.88 -21.36 -21.53
CA SER A 504 16.01 -20.58 -22.05
C SER A 504 16.69 -19.74 -20.97
N PHE A 505 15.93 -19.18 -20.05
CA PHE A 505 16.47 -18.44 -18.90
C PHE A 505 17.45 -19.29 -18.07
N ASN A 506 17.15 -20.58 -17.90
CA ASN A 506 17.93 -21.52 -17.09
C ASN A 506 19.14 -22.13 -17.82
N LYS A 507 19.29 -21.95 -19.12
CA LYS A 507 20.48 -22.44 -19.84
C LYS A 507 21.74 -21.72 -19.34
N PRO A 508 22.90 -22.38 -19.38
CA PRO A 508 24.19 -21.71 -19.20
C PRO A 508 24.37 -20.55 -20.19
N THR A 509 25.10 -19.53 -19.75
CA THR A 509 25.45 -18.39 -20.63
C THR A 509 26.19 -18.84 -21.88
N SER A 510 27.00 -19.90 -21.80
CA SER A 510 27.68 -20.53 -22.92
C SER A 510 26.75 -21.17 -23.96
N GLU A 511 25.50 -21.46 -23.59
CA GLU A 511 24.46 -22.05 -24.45
C GLU A 511 23.36 -21.02 -24.80
N GLY A 512 23.64 -19.73 -24.60
CA GLY A 512 22.70 -18.65 -24.90
C GLY A 512 21.61 -18.44 -23.85
N GLY A 513 21.82 -18.90 -22.63
CA GLY A 513 20.95 -18.63 -21.48
C GLY A 513 21.50 -17.53 -20.59
N LEU A 514 20.95 -17.45 -19.36
CA LEU A 514 21.27 -16.41 -18.40
C LEU A 514 21.90 -16.93 -17.10
N TRP A 515 22.14 -18.26 -16.98
CA TRP A 515 22.79 -18.87 -15.83
C TRP A 515 24.31 -18.83 -15.99
N ASP A 516 25.00 -18.12 -15.11
CA ASP A 516 26.47 -18.10 -15.05
C ASP A 516 26.98 -19.20 -14.12
N GLU A 517 27.58 -20.26 -14.71
CA GLU A 517 28.09 -21.40 -13.95
C GLU A 517 29.31 -21.05 -13.09
N GLU A 518 30.13 -20.09 -13.51
CA GLU A 518 31.30 -19.63 -12.77
C GLU A 518 30.87 -18.79 -11.56
N LYS A 519 29.96 -17.84 -11.74
CA LYS A 519 29.49 -16.95 -10.68
C LYS A 519 28.37 -17.55 -9.85
N GLN A 520 27.76 -18.67 -10.30
CA GLN A 520 26.66 -19.36 -9.66
C GLN A 520 25.44 -18.44 -9.42
N CYS A 521 25.11 -17.63 -10.41
CA CYS A 521 23.97 -16.72 -10.39
C CYS A 521 23.42 -16.48 -11.80
N TYR A 522 22.24 -15.91 -11.86
CA TYR A 522 21.72 -15.35 -13.12
C TYR A 522 22.38 -14.00 -13.38
N VAL A 523 22.88 -13.82 -14.61
CA VAL A 523 23.45 -12.55 -15.08
C VAL A 523 22.34 -11.53 -15.32
N HIS A 524 22.67 -10.23 -15.37
CA HIS A 524 21.67 -9.22 -15.58
C HIS A 524 21.22 -9.15 -17.04
N TRP A 525 22.14 -9.15 -18.00
CA TRP A 525 21.79 -9.23 -19.41
C TRP A 525 22.90 -9.81 -20.28
N ARG A 526 22.52 -10.15 -21.50
CA ARG A 526 23.40 -10.59 -22.56
C ARG A 526 23.16 -9.74 -23.80
N ASP A 527 24.23 -9.21 -24.42
CA ASP A 527 24.16 -8.52 -25.69
C ASP A 527 24.01 -9.49 -26.85
N LYS A 528 23.67 -9.00 -28.05
CA LYS A 528 23.42 -9.80 -29.24
C LYS A 528 24.68 -10.53 -29.76
N ASP A 529 25.86 -9.97 -29.47
CA ASP A 529 27.15 -10.60 -29.77
C ASP A 529 27.57 -11.68 -28.77
N ASN A 530 26.69 -12.02 -27.83
CA ASN A 530 26.90 -12.92 -26.72
C ASN A 530 27.80 -12.39 -25.58
N SER A 531 28.14 -11.11 -25.56
CA SER A 531 28.80 -10.50 -24.41
C SER A 531 27.89 -10.59 -23.18
N ILE A 532 28.44 -11.00 -22.04
CA ILE A 532 27.71 -11.21 -20.79
C ILE A 532 27.99 -10.06 -19.84
N HIS A 533 26.92 -9.51 -19.26
CA HIS A 533 26.96 -8.33 -18.44
C HIS A 533 26.18 -8.51 -17.12
N GLY A 534 26.55 -7.71 -16.09
CA GLY A 534 25.91 -7.79 -14.78
C GLY A 534 26.13 -9.15 -14.12
N ARG A 535 27.40 -9.64 -14.11
CA ARG A 535 27.86 -10.88 -13.44
C ARG A 535 28.08 -10.67 -11.94
N ASN A 536 27.53 -9.61 -11.39
CA ASN A 536 27.76 -9.10 -10.04
C ASN A 536 26.65 -9.47 -9.03
N MET A 537 25.92 -10.55 -9.30
CA MET A 537 24.83 -11.03 -8.46
C MET A 537 23.84 -9.91 -8.13
N ILE A 538 23.05 -9.52 -9.12
CA ILE A 538 21.94 -8.56 -8.93
C ILE A 538 20.83 -9.27 -8.17
N THR A 539 20.59 -8.82 -6.93
CA THR A 539 19.71 -9.53 -6.00
C THR A 539 18.25 -9.56 -6.48
N PRO A 540 17.64 -8.49 -7.05
CA PRO A 540 16.29 -8.59 -7.59
C PRO A 540 16.11 -9.65 -8.68
N VAL A 541 17.05 -9.74 -9.60
CA VAL A 541 17.02 -10.76 -10.68
C VAL A 541 16.99 -12.16 -10.11
N ASN A 542 17.91 -12.45 -9.17
CA ASN A 542 18.06 -13.77 -8.60
C ASN A 542 16.90 -14.13 -7.66
N PHE A 543 16.37 -13.15 -6.90
CA PHE A 543 15.19 -13.37 -6.08
C PHE A 543 13.92 -13.59 -6.91
N MET A 544 13.72 -12.83 -8.00
CA MET A 544 12.61 -13.08 -8.92
C MET A 544 12.69 -14.44 -9.58
N ALA A 545 13.88 -14.86 -10.00
CA ALA A 545 14.07 -16.19 -10.59
C ALA A 545 13.62 -17.31 -9.63
N ILE A 546 13.90 -17.17 -8.34
CA ILE A 546 13.48 -18.13 -7.31
C ILE A 546 11.99 -17.96 -6.96
N ALA A 547 11.57 -16.76 -6.58
CA ALA A 547 10.24 -16.50 -6.06
C ALA A 547 9.12 -16.73 -7.10
N TYR A 548 9.38 -16.44 -8.37
CA TYR A 548 8.44 -16.68 -9.46
C TYR A 548 8.49 -18.12 -10.02
N GLY A 549 9.42 -18.95 -9.52
CA GLY A 549 9.55 -20.34 -9.95
C GLY A 549 10.19 -20.52 -11.33
N ILE A 550 10.98 -19.56 -11.80
CA ILE A 550 11.84 -19.72 -12.97
C ILE A 550 12.94 -20.69 -12.63
N CYS A 551 13.65 -20.46 -11.53
CA CYS A 551 14.61 -21.37 -10.95
C CYS A 551 13.86 -22.46 -10.17
N ASP A 552 13.73 -23.67 -10.73
CA ASP A 552 13.15 -24.83 -10.06
C ASP A 552 14.23 -25.84 -9.58
N ASP A 553 15.50 -25.58 -9.88
CA ASP A 553 16.62 -26.33 -9.39
C ASP A 553 16.97 -25.93 -7.94
N LYS A 554 16.70 -26.83 -7.01
CA LYS A 554 16.96 -26.61 -5.57
C LYS A 554 18.45 -26.38 -5.27
N ASN A 555 19.36 -26.96 -6.07
CA ASN A 555 20.81 -26.76 -5.87
C ASN A 555 21.20 -25.35 -6.30
N ARG A 556 20.68 -24.85 -7.44
CA ARG A 556 20.90 -23.47 -7.86
C ARG A 556 20.31 -22.48 -6.86
N THR A 557 19.09 -22.71 -6.39
CA THR A 557 18.46 -21.90 -5.34
C THR A 557 19.37 -21.84 -4.10
N LYS A 558 19.87 -22.99 -3.65
CA LYS A 558 20.77 -23.07 -2.51
C LYS A 558 22.07 -22.28 -2.77
N LEU A 559 22.73 -22.49 -3.91
CA LEU A 559 23.96 -21.79 -4.26
C LEU A 559 23.80 -20.27 -4.26
N ILE A 560 22.73 -19.78 -4.89
CA ILE A 560 22.42 -18.34 -4.93
C ILE A 560 22.25 -17.80 -3.51
N LEU A 561 21.36 -18.40 -2.72
CA LEU A 561 21.00 -17.86 -1.39
C LEU A 561 22.14 -18.02 -0.39
N ASP A 562 22.91 -19.12 -0.44
CA ASP A 562 24.08 -19.30 0.42
C ASP A 562 25.17 -18.26 0.10
N ASN A 563 25.43 -17.97 -1.17
CA ASN A 563 26.39 -16.95 -1.59
C ASN A 563 25.97 -15.55 -1.11
N ILE A 564 24.68 -15.23 -1.27
CA ILE A 564 24.14 -13.96 -0.77
C ILE A 564 24.26 -13.90 0.76
N GLU A 565 23.83 -14.95 1.48
CA GLU A 565 23.85 -14.98 2.95
C GLU A 565 25.28 -14.90 3.51
N ALA A 566 26.24 -15.59 2.90
CA ALA A 566 27.63 -15.49 3.29
C ALA A 566 28.16 -14.04 3.23
N GLN A 567 27.74 -13.26 2.25
CA GLN A 567 28.12 -11.84 2.16
C GLN A 567 27.33 -10.97 3.13
N MET A 568 26.02 -11.21 3.28
CA MET A 568 25.18 -10.53 4.28
C MET A 568 25.74 -10.63 5.69
N GLN A 569 26.20 -11.84 6.08
CA GLN A 569 26.80 -12.09 7.38
C GLN A 569 28.19 -11.42 7.53
N ARG A 570 29.02 -11.50 6.50
CA ARG A 570 30.35 -10.88 6.48
C ARG A 570 30.32 -9.38 6.68
N GLU A 571 29.36 -8.73 6.02
CA GLU A 571 29.15 -7.28 6.08
C GLU A 571 28.16 -6.85 7.17
N LYS A 572 27.49 -7.79 7.82
CA LYS A 572 26.45 -7.55 8.86
C LYS A 572 25.34 -6.64 8.37
N LEU A 573 24.84 -6.87 7.16
CA LEU A 573 23.82 -6.05 6.55
C LEU A 573 22.44 -6.38 7.13
N PHE A 574 21.65 -5.34 7.41
CA PHE A 574 20.29 -5.54 7.89
C PHE A 574 19.32 -5.92 6.77
N PHE A 575 19.66 -5.57 5.52
CA PHE A 575 18.86 -5.81 4.34
C PHE A 575 19.74 -6.10 3.13
N TRP A 576 19.19 -6.69 2.09
CA TRP A 576 19.93 -7.10 0.89
C TRP A 576 20.34 -5.88 0.04
N PRO A 577 21.59 -5.79 -0.36
CA PRO A 577 22.03 -4.79 -1.33
C PRO A 577 21.50 -5.14 -2.72
N LEU A 578 21.34 -4.13 -3.55
CA LEU A 578 20.82 -4.31 -4.89
C LEU A 578 21.79 -5.12 -5.77
N ALA A 579 23.08 -4.83 -5.66
CA ALA A 579 24.17 -5.56 -6.29
C ALA A 579 25.15 -6.07 -5.23
N MET A 580 25.52 -7.35 -5.29
CA MET A 580 26.44 -7.93 -4.32
C MET A 580 27.89 -7.46 -4.52
N THR A 581 28.29 -7.26 -5.77
CA THR A 581 29.56 -6.65 -6.18
C THR A 581 29.34 -5.57 -7.23
N SER A 582 30.37 -4.80 -7.60
CA SER A 582 30.25 -3.71 -8.56
C SER A 582 29.88 -4.17 -9.96
N TYR A 583 29.11 -3.37 -10.66
CA TYR A 583 29.09 -3.40 -12.13
C TYR A 583 30.47 -3.04 -12.67
N GLU A 584 30.80 -3.58 -13.83
CA GLU A 584 32.02 -3.17 -14.55
C GLU A 584 31.86 -1.72 -15.02
N PRO A 585 32.96 -0.93 -15.04
CA PRO A 585 32.87 0.48 -15.45
C PRO A 585 32.25 0.69 -16.85
N ALA A 586 32.45 -0.25 -17.76
CA ALA A 586 31.88 -0.16 -19.11
C ALA A 586 30.36 -0.44 -19.17
N GLU A 587 29.78 -1.04 -18.14
CA GLU A 587 28.35 -1.35 -18.04
C GLU A 587 27.53 -0.15 -17.58
N GLY A 588 28.17 0.81 -16.91
CA GLY A 588 27.49 1.96 -16.32
C GLY A 588 27.21 3.08 -17.31
N LYS A 589 26.22 3.89 -16.97
CA LYS A 589 25.98 5.19 -17.58
C LYS A 589 27.04 6.23 -17.14
N GLU A 590 27.12 7.35 -17.80
CA GLU A 590 28.07 8.42 -17.47
C GLU A 590 27.97 8.90 -16.03
N TYR A 591 26.78 8.76 -15.41
CA TYR A 591 26.51 9.08 -14.01
C TYR A 591 26.49 7.85 -13.10
N GLN A 592 27.13 6.75 -13.51
CA GLN A 592 27.22 5.57 -12.66
C GLN A 592 27.86 5.92 -11.31
N PHE A 593 27.18 5.49 -10.24
CA PHE A 593 27.72 5.67 -8.91
C PHE A 593 28.86 4.67 -8.64
N PRO A 594 29.93 5.10 -7.95
CA PRO A 594 30.97 4.17 -7.54
C PRO A 594 30.42 3.14 -6.54
N PHE A 595 30.88 1.90 -6.65
CA PHE A 595 30.50 0.87 -5.67
C PHE A 595 31.03 1.25 -4.28
N PRO A 596 30.21 1.10 -3.21
CA PRO A 596 28.89 0.49 -3.17
C PRO A 596 27.72 1.48 -3.08
N GLU A 597 27.72 2.53 -3.85
CA GLU A 597 26.72 3.60 -3.76
C GLU A 597 25.54 3.41 -4.73
N TYR A 598 24.35 3.87 -4.31
CA TYR A 598 23.11 3.86 -5.06
C TYR A 598 22.78 2.43 -5.56
N GLU A 599 22.24 2.28 -6.75
CA GLU A 599 21.90 0.97 -7.33
C GLU A 599 23.12 0.07 -7.60
N ASN A 600 24.34 0.62 -7.51
CA ASN A 600 25.59 -0.16 -7.53
C ASN A 600 25.99 -0.66 -6.14
N GLY A 601 25.02 -1.01 -5.26
CA GLY A 601 25.33 -1.71 -4.01
C GLY A 601 24.66 -1.22 -2.75
N ASP A 602 23.93 -0.08 -2.74
CA ASP A 602 23.13 0.34 -1.59
C ASP A 602 21.95 -0.62 -1.35
N LEU A 603 21.33 -0.52 -0.18
CA LEU A 603 20.21 -1.36 0.24
C LEU A 603 18.90 -0.70 -0.17
N PHE A 604 18.14 -1.34 -1.06
CA PHE A 604 16.83 -0.89 -1.51
C PHE A 604 15.73 -1.82 -1.03
N LEU A 605 14.83 -1.32 -0.18
CA LEU A 605 13.77 -2.13 0.42
C LEU A 605 12.65 -2.50 -0.55
N SER A 606 12.62 -1.87 -1.72
CA SER A 606 11.60 -2.07 -2.77
C SER A 606 11.49 -3.51 -3.28
N TRP A 607 12.50 -4.35 -3.06
CA TRP A 607 12.52 -5.75 -3.48
C TRP A 607 12.24 -6.72 -2.33
N GLY A 608 11.76 -6.19 -1.19
CA GLY A 608 11.58 -6.96 0.02
C GLY A 608 10.58 -8.11 -0.10
N SER A 609 9.51 -8.00 -0.87
CA SER A 609 8.53 -9.08 -1.02
C SER A 609 9.10 -10.29 -1.76
N VAL A 610 9.76 -10.08 -2.90
CA VAL A 610 10.38 -11.18 -3.66
C VAL A 610 11.57 -11.78 -2.92
N ALA A 611 12.34 -10.96 -2.19
CA ALA A 611 13.43 -11.45 -1.35
C ALA A 611 12.90 -12.34 -0.23
N VAL A 612 11.89 -11.90 0.51
CA VAL A 612 11.26 -12.69 1.57
C VAL A 612 10.66 -13.97 0.99
N ALA A 613 10.02 -13.91 -0.19
CA ALA A 613 9.45 -15.09 -0.84
C ALA A 613 10.54 -16.10 -1.26
N ALA A 614 11.65 -15.63 -1.82
CA ALA A 614 12.78 -16.49 -2.18
C ALA A 614 13.37 -17.20 -0.96
N TYR A 615 13.56 -16.47 0.14
CA TYR A 615 14.08 -17.05 1.38
C TYR A 615 13.06 -17.94 2.10
N ALA A 616 11.78 -17.59 2.12
CA ALA A 616 10.75 -18.39 2.78
C ALA A 616 10.63 -19.81 2.19
N SER A 617 10.83 -19.96 0.88
CA SER A 617 10.83 -21.25 0.20
C SER A 617 12.08 -22.10 0.52
N TYR A 618 13.16 -21.47 1.00
CA TYR A 618 14.44 -22.11 1.29
C TYR A 618 14.67 -22.27 2.80
N ASP A 619 14.63 -21.17 3.55
CA ASP A 619 14.76 -21.13 5.01
C ASP A 619 13.85 -20.00 5.58
N PRO A 620 12.65 -20.35 6.06
CA PRO A 620 11.74 -19.39 6.65
C PRO A 620 12.33 -18.62 7.85
N THR A 621 13.29 -19.21 8.57
CA THR A 621 13.93 -18.57 9.72
C THR A 621 14.75 -17.36 9.29
N LEU A 622 15.49 -17.49 8.19
CA LEU A 622 16.22 -16.37 7.58
C LEU A 622 15.27 -15.30 7.05
N ALA A 623 14.17 -15.70 6.40
CA ALA A 623 13.15 -14.74 5.94
C ALA A 623 12.60 -13.91 7.12
N VAL A 624 12.24 -14.56 8.24
CA VAL A 624 11.76 -13.88 9.46
C VAL A 624 12.83 -12.97 10.06
N LYS A 625 14.09 -13.39 10.08
CA LYS A 625 15.22 -12.56 10.55
C LYS A 625 15.25 -11.22 9.79
N TYR A 626 15.18 -11.24 8.46
CA TYR A 626 15.23 -10.00 7.67
C TYR A 626 13.96 -9.14 7.81
N VAL A 627 12.80 -9.73 7.97
CA VAL A 627 11.58 -9.00 8.35
C VAL A 627 11.77 -8.27 9.68
N LYS A 628 12.34 -8.93 10.70
CA LYS A 628 12.63 -8.30 12.00
C LYS A 628 13.63 -7.16 11.87
N ASN A 629 14.68 -7.33 11.07
CA ASN A 629 15.65 -6.29 10.80
C ASN A 629 14.98 -5.02 10.21
N VAL A 630 14.03 -5.19 9.30
CA VAL A 630 13.26 -4.07 8.72
C VAL A 630 12.39 -3.39 9.80
N LEU A 631 11.74 -4.16 10.69
CA LEU A 631 10.97 -3.60 11.81
C LEU A 631 11.88 -2.86 12.81
N GLU A 632 13.09 -3.35 13.06
CA GLU A 632 14.07 -2.64 13.89
C GLU A 632 14.52 -1.33 13.24
N GLN A 633 14.77 -1.34 11.93
CA GLN A 633 15.12 -0.13 11.18
C GLN A 633 13.97 0.86 11.17
N TYR A 634 12.72 0.38 11.04
CA TYR A 634 11.52 1.21 11.19
C TYR A 634 11.51 1.96 12.54
N SER A 635 11.91 1.29 13.62
CA SER A 635 11.96 1.91 14.95
C SER A 635 13.02 3.01 15.08
N LYS A 636 14.07 2.96 14.24
CA LYS A 636 15.16 3.95 14.27
C LYS A 636 14.80 5.20 13.47
N ASP A 637 14.24 5.05 12.28
CA ASP A 637 14.08 6.16 11.32
C ASP A 637 12.77 6.14 10.53
N GLY A 638 11.89 5.17 10.80
CA GLY A 638 10.61 5.03 10.15
C GLY A 638 10.66 4.60 8.69
N LEU A 639 11.79 4.08 8.22
CA LEU A 639 12.02 3.77 6.82
C LEU A 639 11.79 4.99 5.91
N ALA A 640 12.19 6.17 6.37
CA ALA A 640 11.88 7.47 5.77
C ALA A 640 12.80 7.85 4.60
N TYR A 641 13.59 6.93 4.11
CA TYR A 641 14.62 7.15 3.11
C TYR A 641 14.39 6.30 1.87
N GLN A 642 14.88 6.78 0.74
CA GLN A 642 14.82 6.04 -0.53
C GLN A 642 15.57 4.71 -0.43
N ARG A 643 16.75 4.76 0.20
CA ARG A 643 17.68 3.65 0.33
C ARG A 643 18.54 3.79 1.58
N TYR A 644 19.34 2.79 1.86
CA TYR A 644 20.32 2.79 2.95
C TYR A 644 21.72 2.51 2.41
N GLY A 645 22.68 3.33 2.85
CA GLY A 645 24.08 3.17 2.46
C GLY A 645 24.65 1.84 2.96
N ARG A 646 25.31 1.07 2.08
CA ARG A 646 25.79 -0.27 2.42
C ARG A 646 26.75 -0.30 3.62
N GLN A 647 27.70 0.64 3.69
CA GLN A 647 28.75 0.62 4.72
C GLN A 647 28.26 1.05 6.09
N LYS A 648 27.50 2.15 6.15
CA LYS A 648 27.02 2.75 7.41
C LYS A 648 25.59 2.36 7.75
N GLN A 649 24.87 1.83 6.78
CA GLN A 649 23.45 1.49 6.86
C GLN A 649 22.61 2.67 7.33
N ASP A 650 23.05 3.88 6.98
CA ASP A 650 22.35 5.15 7.19
C ASP A 650 21.38 5.44 6.04
N GLY A 651 20.28 6.11 6.35
CA GLY A 651 19.28 6.48 5.35
C GLY A 651 19.81 7.52 4.36
N ARG A 652 19.52 7.34 3.09
CA ARG A 652 19.96 8.20 1.98
C ARG A 652 18.80 8.49 1.03
N GLY A 653 18.83 9.68 0.44
CA GLY A 653 17.73 10.18 -0.37
C GLY A 653 16.55 10.61 0.50
N ASP A 654 15.74 11.51 -0.01
CA ASP A 654 14.58 12.06 0.68
C ASP A 654 13.26 11.60 0.06
N ASP A 655 13.33 10.67 -0.87
CA ASP A 655 12.19 10.03 -1.52
C ASP A 655 11.77 8.81 -0.73
N ILE A 656 10.56 8.84 -0.20
CA ILE A 656 9.99 7.67 0.49
C ILE A 656 9.25 6.84 -0.53
N LEU A 657 9.80 5.67 -0.88
CA LEU A 657 9.15 4.73 -1.77
C LEU A 657 8.11 3.90 -1.02
N SER A 658 6.94 3.69 -1.61
CA SER A 658 5.95 2.74 -1.08
C SER A 658 6.53 1.33 -0.92
N GLY A 659 7.52 1.00 -1.72
CA GLY A 659 8.27 -0.25 -1.66
C GLY A 659 8.98 -0.53 -0.34
N ASN A 660 9.20 0.47 0.53
CA ASN A 660 9.82 0.25 1.83
C ASN A 660 8.98 -0.67 2.75
N SER A 661 7.69 -0.84 2.49
CA SER A 661 6.80 -1.76 3.21
C SER A 661 6.79 -3.20 2.64
N LEU A 662 7.43 -3.46 1.49
CA LEU A 662 7.28 -4.72 0.77
C LEU A 662 7.82 -5.93 1.52
N SER A 663 8.82 -5.80 2.39
CA SER A 663 9.23 -6.92 3.25
C SER A 663 8.12 -7.38 4.20
N ILE A 664 7.29 -6.46 4.67
CA ILE A 664 6.14 -6.78 5.51
C ILE A 664 5.00 -7.34 4.68
N VAL A 665 4.84 -6.90 3.43
CA VAL A 665 3.94 -7.57 2.47
C VAL A 665 4.42 -9.00 2.21
N GLY A 666 5.74 -9.22 2.04
CA GLY A 666 6.34 -10.55 1.91
C GLY A 666 6.12 -11.44 3.14
N LEU A 667 6.14 -10.87 4.36
CA LEU A 667 5.74 -11.59 5.58
C LEU A 667 4.31 -12.16 5.44
N TYR A 668 3.37 -11.34 4.99
CA TYR A 668 1.99 -11.81 4.79
C TYR A 668 1.89 -12.84 3.68
N GLN A 669 2.48 -12.55 2.53
CA GLN A 669 2.34 -13.39 1.34
C GLN A 669 3.10 -14.72 1.46
N ALA A 670 4.38 -14.65 1.82
CA ALA A 670 5.25 -15.81 1.75
C ALA A 670 5.39 -16.57 3.08
N ILE A 671 5.46 -15.86 4.22
CA ILE A 671 5.65 -16.53 5.52
C ILE A 671 4.30 -16.94 6.12
N TYR A 672 3.34 -16.03 6.19
CA TYR A 672 1.98 -16.36 6.64
C TYR A 672 1.17 -17.09 5.56
N GLY A 673 1.63 -17.07 4.32
CA GLY A 673 1.02 -17.76 3.20
C GLY A 673 -0.34 -17.21 2.76
N ILE A 674 -0.56 -15.91 2.91
CA ILE A 674 -1.82 -15.27 2.54
C ILE A 674 -1.82 -14.96 1.05
N ASN A 675 -2.55 -15.77 0.30
CA ASN A 675 -2.67 -15.67 -1.15
C ASN A 675 -4.15 -15.60 -1.54
N PRO A 676 -4.77 -14.41 -1.54
CA PRO A 676 -6.12 -14.25 -2.06
C PRO A 676 -6.15 -14.55 -3.54
N LEU A 677 -7.04 -15.43 -3.98
CA LEU A 677 -7.27 -15.75 -5.37
C LEU A 677 -8.73 -15.43 -5.74
N TYR A 678 -9.00 -15.22 -7.00
CA TYR A 678 -10.31 -14.79 -7.50
C TYR A 678 -11.50 -15.64 -7.03
N ASN A 679 -11.31 -16.92 -6.71
CA ASN A 679 -12.37 -17.85 -6.30
C ASN A 679 -12.17 -18.49 -4.93
N ARG A 680 -11.05 -18.24 -4.26
CA ARG A 680 -10.71 -18.79 -2.95
C ARG A 680 -9.67 -17.95 -2.24
N PHE A 681 -9.70 -17.98 -0.94
CA PHE A 681 -8.58 -17.56 -0.11
C PHE A 681 -7.63 -18.76 0.04
N TYR A 682 -6.47 -18.70 -0.61
CA TYR A 682 -5.46 -19.75 -0.54
C TYR A 682 -4.48 -19.45 0.60
N LEU A 683 -4.25 -20.43 1.44
CA LEU A 683 -3.35 -20.35 2.59
C LEU A 683 -2.20 -21.36 2.42
N ASP A 684 -0.97 -20.85 2.32
CA ASP A 684 0.26 -21.64 2.11
C ASP A 684 1.39 -21.17 3.03
N PRO A 685 1.31 -21.40 4.34
CA PRO A 685 2.22 -20.83 5.31
C PRO A 685 3.54 -21.57 5.41
N HIS A 686 4.59 -20.77 5.68
CA HIS A 686 5.94 -21.23 6.03
C HIS A 686 6.28 -20.78 7.46
N ILE A 687 5.55 -21.32 8.44
CA ILE A 687 5.60 -20.86 9.83
C ILE A 687 6.82 -21.43 10.55
N THR A 688 7.54 -20.53 11.23
CA THR A 688 8.60 -20.90 12.17
C THR A 688 8.03 -21.06 13.59
N PRO A 689 8.72 -21.81 14.49
CA PRO A 689 8.24 -21.98 15.86
C PRO A 689 7.94 -20.68 16.61
N GLU A 690 8.68 -19.61 16.35
CA GLU A 690 8.47 -18.31 16.97
C GLU A 690 7.20 -17.60 16.50
N LEU A 691 6.70 -17.91 15.32
CA LEU A 691 5.47 -17.34 14.76
C LEU A 691 4.24 -18.20 15.04
N ALA A 692 4.42 -19.39 15.64
CA ALA A 692 3.33 -20.29 15.97
C ALA A 692 2.35 -19.65 16.98
N GLY A 693 1.06 -19.85 16.78
CA GLY A 693 0.00 -19.19 17.55
C GLY A 693 -0.36 -17.79 17.03
N THR A 694 0.10 -17.41 15.83
CA THR A 694 -0.36 -16.19 15.15
C THR A 694 -1.84 -16.34 14.76
N GLU A 695 -2.61 -15.29 15.04
CA GLU A 695 -4.01 -15.16 14.62
C GLU A 695 -4.17 -13.84 13.84
N LEU A 696 -4.48 -13.93 12.55
CA LEU A 696 -4.63 -12.79 11.66
C LEU A 696 -6.10 -12.49 11.39
N LYS A 697 -6.40 -11.21 11.16
CA LYS A 697 -7.64 -10.72 10.59
C LYS A 697 -7.35 -10.23 9.18
N TYR A 698 -8.11 -10.71 8.20
CA TYR A 698 -7.91 -10.37 6.80
C TYR A 698 -9.26 -10.18 6.07
N ASN A 699 -9.36 -9.14 5.24
CA ASN A 699 -10.55 -8.91 4.42
C ASN A 699 -10.36 -9.60 3.07
N TYR A 700 -11.31 -10.44 2.70
CA TYR A 700 -11.32 -11.15 1.43
C TYR A 700 -12.70 -11.07 0.80
N GLN A 701 -12.83 -10.40 -0.33
CA GLN A 701 -14.07 -10.29 -1.12
C GLN A 701 -15.33 -10.00 -0.27
N GLY A 702 -15.22 -8.93 0.56
CA GLY A 702 -16.32 -8.50 1.44
C GLY A 702 -16.53 -9.33 2.71
N GLN A 703 -15.72 -10.36 2.94
CA GLN A 703 -15.74 -11.15 4.17
C GLN A 703 -14.54 -10.83 5.04
N ARG A 704 -14.75 -10.69 6.36
CA ARG A 704 -13.66 -10.64 7.33
C ARG A 704 -13.32 -12.06 7.78
N LEU A 705 -12.12 -12.49 7.44
CA LEU A 705 -11.58 -13.80 7.82
C LEU A 705 -10.74 -13.68 9.09
N THR A 706 -10.76 -14.74 9.89
CA THR A 706 -9.78 -15.00 10.95
C THR A 706 -8.93 -16.18 10.50
N ILE A 707 -7.61 -16.02 10.50
CA ILE A 707 -6.63 -17.01 10.07
C ILE A 707 -5.77 -17.36 11.27
N GLY A 708 -5.77 -18.60 11.68
CA GLY A 708 -4.90 -19.12 12.73
C GLY A 708 -3.75 -19.93 12.12
N LEU A 709 -2.54 -19.65 12.56
CA LEU A 709 -1.32 -20.28 12.07
C LEU A 709 -0.56 -20.92 13.22
N ASP A 710 -0.37 -22.21 13.14
CA ASP A 710 0.43 -23.02 14.04
C ASP A 710 1.37 -23.91 13.21
N ILE A 711 2.29 -24.64 13.84
CA ILE A 711 3.29 -25.47 13.12
C ILE A 711 2.61 -26.50 12.22
N ASP A 712 1.61 -27.21 12.71
CA ASP A 712 0.95 -28.31 12.00
C ASP A 712 -0.57 -28.14 11.89
N SER A 713 -1.06 -26.91 12.02
CA SER A 713 -2.49 -26.65 12.01
C SER A 713 -2.80 -25.25 11.52
N TYR A 714 -3.39 -25.16 10.35
CA TYR A 714 -3.80 -23.92 9.73
C TYR A 714 -5.31 -23.78 9.75
N THR A 715 -5.78 -22.60 10.05
CA THR A 715 -7.22 -22.33 10.19
C THR A 715 -7.63 -21.13 9.37
N VAL A 716 -8.72 -21.23 8.64
CA VAL A 716 -9.42 -20.07 8.05
C VAL A 716 -10.89 -20.13 8.47
N SER A 717 -11.40 -19.02 8.96
CA SER A 717 -12.80 -18.92 9.36
C SER A 717 -13.39 -17.55 9.05
N ASN A 718 -14.70 -17.53 8.79
CA ASN A 718 -15.53 -16.34 8.86
C ASN A 718 -16.54 -16.47 10.04
N HIS A 719 -17.55 -15.60 10.10
CA HIS A 719 -18.57 -15.64 11.17
C HIS A 719 -19.40 -16.94 11.22
N LYS A 720 -19.42 -17.76 10.18
CA LYS A 720 -20.27 -18.95 10.06
C LYS A 720 -19.49 -20.24 9.86
N PHE A 721 -18.44 -20.20 9.04
CA PHE A 721 -17.72 -21.39 8.59
C PHE A 721 -16.26 -21.36 9.01
N LYS A 722 -15.70 -22.54 9.32
CA LYS A 722 -14.31 -22.74 9.69
C LYS A 722 -13.73 -23.98 9.02
N VAL A 723 -12.55 -23.86 8.45
CA VAL A 723 -11.74 -24.98 7.98
C VAL A 723 -10.45 -25.02 8.79
N ILE A 724 -10.04 -26.24 9.18
CA ILE A 724 -8.78 -26.56 9.83
C ILE A 724 -8.08 -27.60 8.98
N SER A 725 -6.84 -27.39 8.63
CA SER A 725 -6.04 -28.31 7.81
C SER A 725 -4.60 -28.37 8.32
N PRO A 726 -3.94 -29.55 8.30
CA PRO A 726 -2.51 -29.65 8.60
C PRO A 726 -1.62 -29.27 7.41
N LYS A 727 -2.19 -28.97 6.26
CA LYS A 727 -1.50 -28.62 5.01
C LYS A 727 -2.11 -27.36 4.39
N SER A 728 -1.40 -26.78 3.45
CA SER A 728 -1.90 -25.69 2.61
C SER A 728 -3.24 -26.02 1.97
N PHE A 729 -4.14 -25.05 1.93
CA PHE A 729 -5.51 -25.24 1.41
C PHE A 729 -6.15 -23.92 0.97
N GLY A 730 -7.18 -24.07 0.12
CA GLY A 730 -8.06 -22.96 -0.22
C GLY A 730 -9.36 -23.00 0.58
N PHE A 731 -9.87 -21.81 0.91
CA PHE A 731 -11.14 -21.58 1.59
C PHE A 731 -12.01 -20.64 0.77
N ASN A 732 -13.27 -21.01 0.60
CA ASN A 732 -14.29 -20.07 0.14
C ASN A 732 -15.59 -20.34 0.87
N ALA A 733 -16.37 -19.30 1.15
CA ALA A 733 -17.65 -19.42 1.80
C ALA A 733 -18.66 -18.42 1.24
N THR A 734 -19.88 -18.88 1.06
CA THR A 734 -21.04 -18.04 0.79
C THR A 734 -22.00 -18.08 1.99
N ALA A 735 -23.17 -17.48 1.88
CA ALA A 735 -24.16 -17.49 2.98
C ALA A 735 -24.49 -18.89 3.50
N ASN A 736 -24.55 -19.91 2.62
CA ASN A 736 -24.96 -21.27 2.98
C ASN A 736 -24.02 -22.37 2.48
N GLN A 737 -22.86 -22.03 1.96
CA GLN A 737 -21.94 -23.01 1.40
C GLN A 737 -20.51 -22.74 1.85
N LEU A 738 -19.82 -23.81 2.26
CA LEU A 738 -18.41 -23.86 2.57
C LEU A 738 -17.71 -24.68 1.51
N SER A 739 -16.62 -24.17 0.95
CA SER A 739 -15.76 -24.90 0.00
C SER A 739 -14.34 -25.00 0.54
N TYR A 740 -13.81 -26.21 0.53
CA TYR A 740 -12.42 -26.54 0.80
C TYR A 740 -11.73 -26.94 -0.52
N PHE A 741 -10.56 -26.39 -0.77
CA PHE A 741 -9.70 -26.72 -1.90
C PHE A 741 -8.44 -27.41 -1.38
N ASN A 742 -8.09 -28.55 -1.92
CA ASN A 742 -6.92 -29.31 -1.49
C ASN A 742 -5.64 -28.72 -2.11
N GLY A 743 -4.79 -28.13 -1.30
CA GLY A 743 -3.62 -27.38 -1.80
C GLY A 743 -4.03 -26.21 -2.68
N ASN A 744 -3.24 -25.92 -3.70
CA ASN A 744 -3.46 -24.78 -4.65
C ASN A 744 -4.38 -25.16 -5.83
N GLU A 745 -5.30 -26.07 -5.66
CA GLU A 745 -6.18 -26.46 -6.73
C GLU A 745 -7.29 -25.43 -7.01
N ASP A 746 -7.71 -25.27 -8.27
CA ASP A 746 -8.69 -24.28 -8.71
C ASP A 746 -10.15 -24.73 -8.50
N LYS A 747 -10.36 -26.02 -8.28
CA LYS A 747 -11.67 -26.63 -8.00
C LYS A 747 -11.77 -27.08 -6.55
N ALA A 748 -12.92 -26.79 -5.95
CA ALA A 748 -13.20 -27.25 -4.59
C ALA A 748 -13.16 -28.77 -4.53
N ALA A 749 -12.38 -29.32 -3.61
CA ALA A 749 -12.30 -30.75 -3.32
C ALA A 749 -13.49 -31.20 -2.48
N LEU A 750 -13.94 -30.36 -1.52
CA LEU A 750 -15.15 -30.59 -0.73
C LEU A 750 -16.02 -29.33 -0.74
N THR A 751 -17.30 -29.51 -1.02
CA THR A 751 -18.29 -28.45 -0.84
C THR A 751 -19.37 -28.96 0.10
N VAL A 752 -19.67 -28.16 1.14
CA VAL A 752 -20.74 -28.50 2.11
C VAL A 752 -21.75 -27.36 2.15
N THR A 753 -23.02 -27.72 1.85
CA THR A 753 -24.15 -26.78 1.99
C THR A 753 -24.75 -26.94 3.37
N SER A 754 -24.88 -25.85 4.13
CA SER A 754 -25.42 -25.79 5.48
C SER A 754 -26.07 -24.46 5.77
N ASN A 755 -27.21 -24.49 6.43
CA ASN A 755 -27.85 -23.29 7.01
C ASN A 755 -27.34 -22.97 8.42
N LYS A 756 -26.51 -23.82 9.02
CA LYS A 756 -25.91 -23.68 10.35
C LYS A 756 -24.42 -23.46 10.26
N SER A 757 -23.85 -22.89 11.31
CA SER A 757 -22.41 -22.78 11.45
C SER A 757 -21.72 -24.14 11.49
N LEU A 758 -20.60 -24.26 10.81
CA LEU A 758 -19.92 -25.54 10.61
C LEU A 758 -18.40 -25.36 10.66
N THR A 759 -17.75 -26.28 11.38
CA THR A 759 -16.28 -26.43 11.34
C THR A 759 -15.96 -27.75 10.64
N ILE A 760 -15.05 -27.71 9.67
CA ILE A 760 -14.46 -28.85 8.98
C ILE A 760 -12.99 -28.93 9.35
N LYS A 761 -12.57 -30.04 9.96
CA LYS A 761 -11.16 -30.36 10.22
C LYS A 761 -10.75 -31.50 9.30
N ILE A 762 -9.84 -31.22 8.39
CA ILE A 762 -9.30 -32.22 7.46
C ILE A 762 -8.26 -33.06 8.20
N ASN A 763 -8.46 -34.37 8.22
CA ASN A 763 -7.51 -35.33 8.80
C ASN A 763 -6.64 -35.98 7.71
N ASN A 764 -7.25 -36.33 6.58
CA ASN A 764 -6.55 -36.89 5.44
C ASN A 764 -7.23 -36.50 4.12
N TRP A 765 -6.46 -36.19 3.10
CA TRP A 765 -6.94 -36.02 1.75
C TRP A 765 -5.94 -36.65 0.79
N SER A 766 -6.21 -37.89 0.39
CA SER A 766 -5.37 -38.66 -0.53
C SER A 766 -6.24 -39.49 -1.48
N ASP A 767 -5.65 -40.00 -2.57
CA ASP A 767 -6.36 -40.76 -3.59
C ASP A 767 -7.05 -42.05 -3.02
N GLY A 768 -6.49 -42.62 -1.96
CA GLY A 768 -7.05 -43.86 -1.34
C GLY A 768 -8.05 -43.59 -0.22
N LYS A 769 -7.98 -42.45 0.43
CA LYS A 769 -8.81 -42.14 1.60
C LYS A 769 -8.97 -40.65 1.81
N ILE A 770 -10.22 -40.22 1.92
CA ILE A 770 -10.56 -38.84 2.31
C ILE A 770 -11.23 -38.91 3.69
N GLU A 771 -10.78 -38.13 4.65
CA GLU A 771 -11.27 -38.13 6.02
C GLU A 771 -11.28 -36.74 6.63
N TRP A 772 -12.43 -36.37 7.21
CA TRP A 772 -12.55 -35.12 7.95
C TRP A 772 -13.48 -35.27 9.15
N VAL A 773 -13.29 -34.42 10.13
CA VAL A 773 -14.21 -34.23 11.23
C VAL A 773 -15.03 -32.99 10.99
N GLN A 774 -16.34 -33.10 11.10
CA GLN A 774 -17.20 -31.93 11.10
C GLN A 774 -17.79 -31.69 12.48
N SER A 775 -17.92 -30.42 12.85
CA SER A 775 -18.53 -30.01 14.12
C SER A 775 -19.52 -28.89 13.88
N LYS A 776 -20.64 -28.91 14.60
CA LYS A 776 -21.67 -27.87 14.57
C LYS A 776 -21.60 -27.05 15.85
N SER A 777 -21.98 -25.79 15.78
CA SER A 777 -22.09 -24.93 16.97
C SER A 777 -23.28 -25.27 17.88
N THR A 778 -24.26 -26.03 17.38
CA THR A 778 -25.48 -26.44 18.13
C THR A 778 -25.72 -27.93 17.99
N SER A 779 -26.28 -28.54 19.01
CA SER A 779 -26.70 -29.99 19.00
C SER A 779 -27.94 -30.26 18.14
N SER A 780 -28.62 -29.23 17.64
CA SER A 780 -29.81 -29.41 16.78
C SER A 780 -29.47 -30.11 15.47
N ALA A 781 -30.33 -30.99 15.02
CA ALA A 781 -30.21 -31.65 13.73
C ALA A 781 -30.14 -30.61 12.58
N ALA A 782 -29.26 -30.84 11.63
CA ALA A 782 -29.07 -29.98 10.47
C ALA A 782 -28.98 -30.80 9.19
N PRO A 783 -29.75 -30.47 8.16
CA PRO A 783 -29.57 -31.06 6.84
C PRO A 783 -28.30 -30.50 6.22
N LEU A 784 -27.45 -31.39 5.74
CA LEU A 784 -26.19 -31.08 5.07
C LEU A 784 -26.16 -31.80 3.73
N THR A 785 -25.67 -31.08 2.72
CA THR A 785 -25.39 -31.64 1.39
C THR A 785 -23.92 -31.56 1.12
N TYR A 786 -23.31 -32.65 0.72
CA TYR A 786 -21.91 -32.77 0.42
C TYR A 786 -21.69 -33.00 -1.06
N ARG A 787 -20.69 -32.37 -1.63
CA ARG A 787 -20.11 -32.70 -2.92
C ARG A 787 -18.61 -32.86 -2.72
N VAL A 788 -18.12 -34.03 -3.07
CA VAL A 788 -16.68 -34.37 -3.08
C VAL A 788 -16.27 -34.54 -4.51
N SER A 789 -15.18 -33.90 -4.91
CA SER A 789 -14.68 -33.89 -6.26
C SER A 789 -13.28 -34.50 -6.33
N LYS A 790 -12.79 -34.73 -7.55
CA LYS A 790 -11.46 -35.31 -7.83
C LYS A 790 -11.31 -36.77 -7.40
N LEU A 791 -12.38 -37.48 -7.35
CA LEU A 791 -12.40 -38.92 -7.27
C LEU A 791 -12.11 -39.51 -8.67
N LYS A 792 -11.74 -40.80 -8.72
CA LYS A 792 -11.68 -41.52 -10.00
C LYS A 792 -13.06 -41.57 -10.62
N PRO A 793 -13.20 -41.22 -11.91
CA PRO A 793 -14.52 -41.27 -12.56
C PRO A 793 -15.10 -42.68 -12.63
N ASN A 794 -16.41 -42.77 -12.44
CA ASN A 794 -17.17 -44.01 -12.57
C ASN A 794 -16.71 -45.16 -11.64
N GLU A 795 -16.11 -44.82 -10.50
CA GLU A 795 -15.72 -45.78 -9.44
C GLU A 795 -16.70 -45.76 -8.26
N ASP A 796 -16.83 -46.86 -7.57
CA ASP A 796 -17.67 -46.99 -6.39
C ASP A 796 -16.91 -46.59 -5.13
N TYR A 797 -17.52 -45.75 -4.31
CA TYR A 797 -16.99 -45.25 -3.07
C TYR A 797 -17.89 -45.55 -1.89
N THR A 798 -17.32 -46.00 -0.79
CA THR A 798 -17.96 -46.17 0.48
C THR A 798 -17.91 -44.87 1.27
N VAL A 799 -19.08 -44.38 1.70
CA VAL A 799 -19.22 -43.25 2.61
C VAL A 799 -19.50 -43.80 4.01
N ALA A 800 -18.64 -43.47 4.96
CA ALA A 800 -18.83 -43.90 6.35
C ALA A 800 -18.86 -42.71 7.30
N VAL A 801 -19.62 -42.80 8.38
CA VAL A 801 -19.73 -41.80 9.44
C VAL A 801 -19.50 -42.51 10.78
N ALA A 802 -18.55 -41.98 11.57
CA ALA A 802 -18.10 -42.60 12.82
C ALA A 802 -17.78 -44.11 12.64
N GLY A 803 -17.13 -44.43 11.52
CA GLY A 803 -16.77 -45.81 11.15
C GLY A 803 -17.90 -46.68 10.60
N LYS A 804 -19.11 -46.17 10.55
CA LYS A 804 -20.29 -46.90 10.07
C LYS A 804 -20.62 -46.54 8.63
N ILE A 805 -20.65 -47.52 7.73
CA ILE A 805 -21.02 -47.28 6.33
C ILE A 805 -22.46 -46.81 6.27
N ILE A 806 -22.70 -45.67 5.66
CA ILE A 806 -24.04 -45.09 5.46
C ILE A 806 -24.50 -45.18 4.00
N ALA A 807 -23.56 -45.31 3.08
CA ALA A 807 -23.87 -45.44 1.65
C ALA A 807 -22.65 -45.99 0.89
N THR A 808 -22.91 -46.73 -0.20
CA THR A 808 -21.97 -46.90 -1.31
C THR A 808 -22.52 -46.14 -2.50
N LYS A 809 -21.67 -45.31 -3.15
CA LYS A 809 -22.08 -44.45 -4.24
C LYS A 809 -21.02 -44.41 -5.33
N LYS A 810 -21.45 -44.36 -6.56
CA LYS A 810 -20.61 -44.21 -7.74
C LYS A 810 -20.32 -42.75 -8.01
N SER A 811 -19.07 -42.42 -8.24
CA SER A 811 -18.69 -41.12 -8.76
C SER A 811 -19.18 -40.93 -10.19
N ASP A 812 -19.46 -39.72 -10.61
CA ASP A 812 -19.87 -39.41 -11.97
C ASP A 812 -18.66 -39.40 -12.96
N THR A 813 -18.93 -39.11 -14.24
CA THR A 813 -17.92 -39.02 -15.30
C THR A 813 -16.86 -37.92 -15.07
N LYS A 814 -17.11 -37.00 -14.14
CA LYS A 814 -16.18 -35.90 -13.75
C LYS A 814 -15.45 -36.22 -12.44
N GLY A 815 -15.67 -37.41 -11.85
CA GLY A 815 -15.12 -37.79 -10.56
C GLY A 815 -15.77 -37.04 -9.40
N GLU A 816 -17.05 -36.70 -9.49
CA GLU A 816 -17.79 -36.04 -8.41
C GLU A 816 -18.76 -37.04 -7.74
N LEU A 817 -18.88 -36.95 -6.41
CA LEU A 817 -19.81 -37.72 -5.61
C LEU A 817 -20.59 -36.80 -4.68
N SER A 818 -21.92 -36.92 -4.65
CA SER A 818 -22.77 -36.13 -3.79
C SER A 818 -23.62 -37.00 -2.87
N PHE A 819 -23.80 -36.55 -1.63
CA PHE A 819 -24.71 -37.20 -0.66
C PHE A 819 -25.32 -36.18 0.29
N ASN A 820 -26.49 -36.53 0.82
CA ASN A 820 -27.22 -35.74 1.80
C ASN A 820 -27.22 -36.46 3.14
N ARG A 821 -27.23 -35.71 4.22
CA ARG A 821 -27.31 -36.23 5.59
C ARG A 821 -28.00 -35.24 6.51
N ILE A 822 -28.68 -35.76 7.51
CA ILE A 822 -29.10 -35.01 8.69
C ILE A 822 -28.04 -35.27 9.78
N ALA A 823 -27.18 -34.29 10.03
CA ALA A 823 -26.17 -34.39 11.08
C ALA A 823 -26.83 -34.18 12.44
N SER A 824 -26.85 -35.21 13.29
CA SER A 824 -27.49 -35.21 14.61
C SER A 824 -26.50 -34.99 15.75
N ALA A 825 -25.26 -35.47 15.61
CA ALA A 825 -24.24 -35.30 16.62
C ALA A 825 -23.56 -33.93 16.56
N ALA A 826 -23.01 -33.49 17.69
CA ALA A 826 -22.22 -32.24 17.75
C ALA A 826 -20.92 -32.33 16.93
N SER A 827 -20.32 -33.52 16.88
CA SER A 827 -19.12 -33.81 16.09
C SER A 827 -19.24 -35.20 15.45
N GLU A 828 -18.84 -35.33 14.20
CA GLU A 828 -18.91 -36.57 13.40
C GLU A 828 -17.66 -36.71 12.55
N ASN A 829 -17.04 -37.90 12.54
CA ASN A 829 -15.98 -38.23 11.60
C ASN A 829 -16.60 -38.82 10.34
N ILE A 830 -16.24 -38.28 9.19
CA ILE A 830 -16.70 -38.70 7.87
C ILE A 830 -15.51 -39.20 7.08
N SER A 831 -15.66 -40.38 6.47
CA SER A 831 -14.64 -40.91 5.57
C SER A 831 -15.24 -41.39 4.25
N ILE A 832 -14.43 -41.25 3.19
CA ILE A 832 -14.73 -41.73 1.85
C ILE A 832 -13.54 -42.55 1.40
N SER A 833 -13.79 -43.79 0.97
CA SER A 833 -12.75 -44.68 0.44
C SER A 833 -13.32 -45.48 -0.74
N HIS A 834 -12.47 -46.04 -1.58
CA HIS A 834 -12.92 -46.99 -2.61
C HIS A 834 -13.75 -48.12 -1.96
N ALA A 835 -14.86 -48.50 -2.61
CA ALA A 835 -15.57 -49.71 -2.22
C ALA A 835 -14.72 -50.94 -2.60
N ASN A 836 -14.44 -51.79 -1.63
CA ASN A 836 -13.73 -53.05 -1.86
C ASN A 836 -14.56 -54.02 -2.69
#